data_45bb73e6665f3102a8fb685061e197d8
#
_entry.id   45bb73e6665f3102a8fb685061e197d8
#
_cell.length_a   1.000
_cell.length_b   1.000
_cell.length_c   1.000
_cell.angle_alpha   90.00
_cell.angle_beta   90.00
_cell.angle_gamma   90.00
#
_symmetry.space_group_name_H-M   'P 1'
#
loop_
_entity.id
_entity.type
_entity.pdbx_description
1 polymer ?
#
loop_
_entity_poly.entity_id
_entity_poly.type
_entity_poly.pdbx_seq_one_letter_code
_entity_poly.pdbx_strand_id
1 'polypeptide(L)'
;VAGFIYAFNFQYERFIKDKPMIEKTVEISLPLLLPENQDACDHCVERLQTRLQAQRGILQTHLHLDHDPMDLCIHYDPNLISLAAVKRIAEEAGSELRNGYHHEQIPFSGLDSADSATMITKELENLEGMLHASVSYASGLVIVAFDTKILSLDSIKRTMRRLGARPVTQAMVKEEGEAHEHDHEHDHGSAPTFLPHWVQERWAMVLIGAGGIFLLVGWVGEQFLGLSANFALILFLLSYIASAYDIAHHAVPALLRGKFDTDVLMLAAALGAAFLGAWAEGAFLLFLFGLGHAGEHYALGRARNAINALGELMPKTARVRRGDQIMEEPVDQLIIGDMVVIRPGDRIPVDGVIALGVSAIDQSPITGESVPVQKSVGDEVFTGTINQEAALEVKITRLAKDNTLSRVMKMVSEAQGQQSPTQQFTDRFTARFVPIVLVLVVLVAVIPPIVGWMPFSESFYRAMLLLVAASPCALAIGTPATVLAGIAQAARNGVLIKGGVHLENLGRLNAIAFDKTGTLTEGKFQVTDVIPFNGSKPDDVLRLAGAVEQQSSHPLALAIVRAAKERNLTLPLANGLENIPGRGVRSQVEGQPVWIGSLKLFEDKAGKVIDKTIQQTVTQLENTGRTTMTVSRDGMFLGVLGLSDVARPGVAAVLSRLRNVGVKHLIMLTGDNQKVAQQIAQEVGVTNIEADLLPEDKLGTIQRLQKEYGAVAMIGDGVNDAPALATATVGIAMGGAGTAVALETADVALMADDLGKLPFAVGLSRASRMIIKQNLAISLGVIALLIVTSVSGLVQLSWAVVAHEGSTILVVINALRLLRYQIRN
;
A
#
# COMPACT_ATOMS: atom_id res chain seq x y z
N VAL A 1 65.39 15.09 -11.26
CA VAL A 1 64.59 14.55 -10.15
C VAL A 1 63.10 14.38 -10.62
N ALA A 2 62.54 15.34 -11.40
CA ALA A 2 61.19 15.23 -11.89
C ALA A 2 60.95 14.07 -12.89
N GLY A 3 61.92 13.72 -13.74
CA GLY A 3 61.85 12.61 -14.68
C GLY A 3 61.93 11.23 -14.04
N PHE A 4 62.54 11.12 -12.86
CA PHE A 4 62.68 9.86 -12.12
C PHE A 4 61.38 9.49 -11.36
N ILE A 5 60.66 10.52 -10.87
CA ILE A 5 59.36 10.33 -10.20
C ILE A 5 58.27 9.94 -11.21
N TYR A 6 58.34 10.45 -12.45
CA TYR A 6 57.37 10.10 -13.50
C TYR A 6 57.58 8.66 -14.04
N ALA A 7 58.86 8.22 -14.15
CA ALA A 7 59.16 6.85 -14.56
C ALA A 7 58.82 5.83 -13.46
N PHE A 8 58.97 6.20 -12.18
CA PHE A 8 58.64 5.31 -11.04
C PHE A 8 57.10 5.15 -10.89
N ASN A 9 56.34 6.24 -11.11
CA ASN A 9 54.87 6.14 -11.12
C ASN A 9 54.36 5.31 -12.30
N PHE A 10 54.96 5.43 -13.50
CA PHE A 10 54.54 4.67 -14.67
C PHE A 10 54.88 3.16 -14.59
N GLN A 11 55.98 2.80 -13.91
CA GLN A 11 56.33 1.41 -13.62
C GLN A 11 55.46 0.85 -12.46
N TYR A 12 55.10 1.68 -11.48
CA TYR A 12 54.24 1.28 -10.36
C TYR A 12 52.79 1.04 -10.81
N GLU A 13 52.26 1.86 -11.70
CA GLU A 13 50.92 1.63 -12.31
C GLU A 13 50.88 0.40 -13.23
N ARG A 14 51.98 0.07 -13.90
CA ARG A 14 52.09 -1.13 -14.74
C ARG A 14 52.21 -2.41 -13.90
N PHE A 15 52.83 -2.34 -12.72
CA PHE A 15 52.95 -3.48 -11.79
C PHE A 15 51.65 -3.81 -11.07
N ILE A 16 50.73 -2.85 -10.94
CA ILE A 16 49.39 -3.06 -10.35
C ILE A 16 48.42 -3.64 -11.39
N LYS A 17 48.62 -3.38 -12.68
CA LYS A 17 47.71 -3.87 -13.74
C LYS A 17 47.88 -5.35 -14.14
N ASP A 18 49.00 -5.98 -13.76
CA ASP A 18 49.31 -7.36 -14.17
C ASP A 18 49.15 -8.42 -13.07
N LYS A 19 48.65 -8.07 -11.90
CA LYS A 19 48.21 -9.08 -10.92
C LYS A 19 46.72 -9.44 -11.18
N PRO A 20 46.38 -10.75 -11.24
CA PRO A 20 45.00 -11.14 -11.29
C PRO A 20 44.29 -10.55 -10.07
N MET A 21 43.23 -9.77 -10.30
CA MET A 21 42.37 -9.24 -9.23
C MET A 21 41.73 -10.43 -8.49
N ILE A 22 42.16 -10.64 -7.25
CA ILE A 22 41.56 -11.64 -6.39
C ILE A 22 40.40 -10.93 -5.69
N GLU A 23 39.17 -11.23 -6.11
CA GLU A 23 37.97 -10.73 -5.48
C GLU A 23 37.57 -11.65 -4.35
N LYS A 24 37.29 -11.10 -3.17
CA LYS A 24 36.68 -11.78 -2.03
C LYS A 24 35.46 -11.02 -1.58
N THR A 25 34.51 -11.76 -1.04
CA THR A 25 33.22 -11.23 -0.59
C THR A 25 33.09 -11.40 0.91
N VAL A 26 32.50 -10.43 1.59
CA VAL A 26 32.08 -10.51 2.99
C VAL A 26 30.64 -10.03 3.09
N GLU A 27 29.84 -10.76 3.81
CA GLU A 27 28.45 -10.44 4.11
C GLU A 27 28.36 -9.94 5.56
N ILE A 28 27.67 -8.83 5.78
CA ILE A 28 27.46 -8.22 7.09
C ILE A 28 25.99 -7.91 7.22
N SER A 29 25.36 -8.40 8.27
CA SER A 29 23.95 -8.16 8.51
C SER A 29 23.64 -6.67 8.63
N LEU A 30 22.69 -6.17 7.84
CA LEU A 30 22.38 -4.74 7.72
C LEU A 30 21.91 -4.13 9.04
N PRO A 31 21.10 -4.81 9.89
CA PRO A 31 20.72 -4.31 11.21
C PRO A 31 21.86 -4.07 12.18
N LEU A 32 23.03 -4.72 11.97
CA LEU A 32 24.23 -4.45 12.75
C LEU A 32 24.88 -3.10 12.35
N LEU A 33 24.66 -2.65 11.11
CA LEU A 33 25.25 -1.45 10.56
C LEU A 33 24.33 -0.22 10.63
N LEU A 34 23.02 -0.41 10.45
CA LEU A 34 22.00 0.64 10.42
C LEU A 34 20.94 0.45 11.51
N PRO A 35 20.22 1.49 11.93
CA PRO A 35 19.18 1.40 12.98
C PRO A 35 18.01 0.50 12.56
N GLU A 36 17.34 -0.11 13.54
CA GLU A 36 16.24 -1.08 13.35
C GLU A 36 14.98 -0.52 12.65
N ASN A 37 14.79 0.79 12.58
CA ASN A 37 13.68 1.41 11.84
C ASN A 37 14.06 1.64 10.37
N GLN A 38 14.03 0.59 9.58
CA GLN A 38 14.50 0.57 8.20
C GLN A 38 13.59 1.30 7.19
N ASP A 39 12.35 1.53 7.50
CA ASP A 39 11.31 2.03 6.58
C ASP A 39 11.55 3.45 6.01
N ALA A 40 12.54 4.17 6.52
CA ALA A 40 12.85 5.51 6.06
C ALA A 40 14.19 5.60 5.32
N CYS A 41 14.83 4.48 4.97
CA CYS A 41 16.28 4.54 4.75
C CYS A 41 16.86 3.85 3.52
N ASP A 42 16.15 3.84 2.40
CA ASP A 42 16.80 3.57 1.10
C ASP A 42 17.99 4.50 0.89
N HIS A 43 17.89 5.77 1.30
CA HIS A 43 18.98 6.73 1.28
C HIS A 43 20.11 6.45 2.29
N CYS A 44 19.83 5.85 3.45
CA CYS A 44 20.87 5.46 4.41
C CYS A 44 21.70 4.30 3.86
N VAL A 45 21.03 3.33 3.24
CA VAL A 45 21.68 2.20 2.58
C VAL A 45 22.50 2.67 1.38
N GLU A 46 21.95 3.51 0.53
CA GLU A 46 22.64 4.10 -0.62
C GLU A 46 23.88 4.90 -0.20
N ARG A 47 23.78 5.69 0.89
CA ARG A 47 24.91 6.41 1.45
C ARG A 47 25.95 5.49 2.07
N LEU A 48 25.54 4.43 2.78
CA LEU A 48 26.45 3.42 3.31
C LEU A 48 27.22 2.77 2.17
N GLN A 49 26.53 2.34 1.12
CA GLN A 49 27.14 1.77 -0.08
C GLN A 49 28.09 2.75 -0.76
N THR A 50 27.67 3.99 -0.98
CA THR A 50 28.49 5.04 -1.61
C THR A 50 29.76 5.31 -0.80
N ARG A 51 29.65 5.36 0.53
CA ARG A 51 30.77 5.62 1.43
C ARG A 51 31.76 4.46 1.47
N LEU A 52 31.26 3.23 1.43
CA LEU A 52 32.08 2.03 1.36
C LEU A 52 32.78 1.93 0.01
N GLN A 53 32.09 2.17 -1.09
CA GLN A 53 32.67 2.16 -2.45
C GLN A 53 33.76 3.23 -2.65
N ALA A 54 33.67 4.34 -1.91
CA ALA A 54 34.72 5.36 -1.94
C ALA A 54 36.05 4.91 -1.28
N GLN A 55 36.07 3.80 -0.54
CA GLN A 55 37.25 3.30 0.15
C GLN A 55 38.15 2.49 -0.79
N ARG A 56 39.44 2.76 -0.73
CA ARG A 56 40.41 2.07 -1.55
C ARG A 56 40.51 0.58 -1.19
N GLY A 57 40.22 -0.28 -2.15
CA GLY A 57 40.25 -1.75 -1.97
C GLY A 57 38.87 -2.38 -1.83
N ILE A 58 37.79 -1.59 -1.73
CA ILE A 58 36.41 -2.05 -1.90
C ILE A 58 36.06 -1.89 -3.38
N LEU A 59 35.62 -2.98 -4.00
CA LEU A 59 35.37 -3.05 -5.45
C LEU A 59 33.90 -2.75 -5.75
N GLN A 60 32.99 -3.38 -5.00
CA GLN A 60 31.56 -3.25 -5.17
C GLN A 60 30.83 -3.54 -3.86
N THR A 61 29.65 -2.93 -3.67
CA THR A 61 28.75 -3.26 -2.57
C THR A 61 27.34 -3.43 -3.13
N HIS A 62 26.62 -4.44 -2.67
CA HIS A 62 25.21 -4.66 -2.98
C HIS A 62 24.50 -5.31 -1.81
N LEU A 63 23.15 -5.26 -1.81
CA LEU A 63 22.33 -5.91 -0.79
C LEU A 63 21.97 -7.32 -1.23
N HIS A 64 22.08 -8.27 -0.32
CA HIS A 64 21.43 -9.57 -0.44
C HIS A 64 20.02 -9.44 0.16
N LEU A 65 19.04 -9.30 -0.73
CA LEU A 65 17.63 -9.16 -0.35
C LEU A 65 17.00 -10.50 0.03
N ASP A 66 17.72 -11.62 -0.17
CA ASP A 66 17.23 -12.98 0.06
C ASP A 66 17.42 -13.46 1.51
N HIS A 67 18.12 -12.67 2.34
CA HIS A 67 18.38 -12.97 3.75
C HIS A 67 17.48 -12.13 4.66
N ASP A 68 16.88 -12.75 5.68
CA ASP A 68 16.18 -12.05 6.75
C ASP A 68 16.94 -12.32 8.08
N PRO A 69 17.62 -11.34 8.65
CA PRO A 69 17.74 -9.93 8.23
C PRO A 69 18.62 -9.74 6.98
N MET A 70 18.35 -8.69 6.17
CA MET A 70 19.10 -8.34 4.97
C MET A 70 20.59 -8.18 5.25
N ASP A 71 21.44 -8.71 4.35
CA ASP A 71 22.90 -8.62 4.44
C ASP A 71 23.46 -7.65 3.40
N LEU A 72 24.45 -6.86 3.83
CA LEU A 72 25.27 -6.05 2.96
C LEU A 72 26.45 -6.88 2.48
N CYS A 73 26.50 -7.15 1.18
CA CYS A 73 27.58 -7.85 0.52
C CYS A 73 28.62 -6.86 0.05
N ILE A 74 29.88 -7.03 0.49
CA ILE A 74 31.02 -6.17 0.17
C ILE A 74 32.08 -6.98 -0.56
N HIS A 75 32.33 -6.64 -1.82
CA HIS A 75 33.39 -7.19 -2.64
C HIS A 75 34.66 -6.37 -2.46
N TYR A 76 35.76 -7.02 -2.10
CA TYR A 76 37.02 -6.35 -1.83
C TYR A 76 38.25 -7.09 -2.39
N ASP A 77 39.32 -6.36 -2.67
CA ASP A 77 40.61 -6.93 -3.04
C ASP A 77 41.47 -7.18 -1.80
N PRO A 78 41.70 -8.45 -1.41
CA PRO A 78 42.47 -8.79 -0.21
C PRO A 78 43.95 -8.35 -0.28
N ASN A 79 44.46 -7.98 -1.46
CA ASN A 79 45.82 -7.43 -1.60
C ASN A 79 45.87 -5.93 -1.22
N LEU A 80 44.72 -5.22 -1.25
CA LEU A 80 44.64 -3.79 -0.96
C LEU A 80 44.08 -3.54 0.44
N ILE A 81 43.13 -4.39 0.91
CA ILE A 81 42.48 -4.22 2.20
C ILE A 81 42.24 -5.58 2.87
N SER A 82 42.49 -5.69 4.17
CA SER A 82 42.19 -6.92 4.93
C SER A 82 40.73 -7.06 5.31
N LEU A 83 40.23 -8.29 5.49
CA LEU A 83 38.86 -8.56 5.95
C LEU A 83 38.53 -7.83 7.26
N ALA A 84 39.46 -7.79 8.22
CA ALA A 84 39.25 -7.09 9.49
C ALA A 84 39.10 -5.57 9.28
N ALA A 85 39.84 -5.00 8.32
CA ALA A 85 39.70 -3.59 7.98
C ALA A 85 38.38 -3.29 7.25
N VAL A 86 37.90 -4.18 6.36
CA VAL A 86 36.58 -4.05 5.71
C VAL A 86 35.47 -4.05 6.74
N LYS A 87 35.44 -5.02 7.67
CA LYS A 87 34.46 -5.09 8.74
C LYS A 87 34.48 -3.84 9.62
N ARG A 88 35.66 -3.40 10.06
CA ARG A 88 35.80 -2.18 10.87
C ARG A 88 35.28 -0.94 10.13
N ILE A 89 35.63 -0.76 8.87
CA ILE A 89 35.17 0.39 8.05
C ILE A 89 33.64 0.34 7.88
N ALA A 90 33.07 -0.84 7.68
CA ALA A 90 31.61 -1.00 7.59
C ALA A 90 30.92 -0.65 8.92
N GLU A 91 31.46 -1.12 10.03
CA GLU A 91 30.94 -0.82 11.38
C GLU A 91 31.12 0.68 11.74
N GLU A 92 32.24 1.30 11.40
CA GLU A 92 32.48 2.73 11.58
C GLU A 92 31.51 3.57 10.73
N ALA A 93 31.36 3.24 9.45
CA ALA A 93 30.41 3.93 8.56
C ALA A 93 28.97 3.78 9.03
N GLY A 94 28.56 2.59 9.45
CA GLY A 94 27.24 2.33 10.04
C GLY A 94 27.01 3.06 11.36
N SER A 95 28.02 3.08 12.25
CA SER A 95 27.95 3.82 13.53
C SER A 95 27.87 5.32 13.33
N GLU A 96 28.62 5.89 12.38
CA GLU A 96 28.52 7.32 12.04
C GLU A 96 27.14 7.68 11.47
N LEU A 97 26.55 6.81 10.63
CA LEU A 97 25.20 6.98 10.12
C LEU A 97 24.17 6.90 11.26
N ARG A 98 24.31 5.91 12.17
CA ARG A 98 23.44 5.76 13.35
C ARG A 98 23.48 6.97 14.29
N ASN A 99 24.65 7.51 14.56
CA ASN A 99 24.83 8.61 15.51
C ASN A 99 24.64 10.00 14.87
N GLY A 100 24.69 10.11 13.55
CA GLY A 100 24.58 11.36 12.82
C GLY A 100 23.18 11.67 12.31
N TYR A 101 22.35 10.65 12.07
CA TYR A 101 21.04 10.83 11.46
C TYR A 101 19.90 10.36 12.38
N HIS A 102 18.84 11.14 12.45
CA HIS A 102 17.66 10.85 13.24
C HIS A 102 16.43 10.76 12.37
N HIS A 103 15.61 9.75 12.63
CA HIS A 103 14.32 9.52 11.98
C HIS A 103 13.22 9.77 12.99
N GLU A 104 12.24 10.60 12.63
CA GLU A 104 11.14 10.91 13.51
C GLU A 104 9.82 10.95 12.75
N GLN A 105 8.77 10.40 13.36
CA GLN A 105 7.40 10.53 12.90
C GLN A 105 6.71 11.55 13.79
N ILE A 106 6.34 12.69 13.22
CA ILE A 106 5.75 13.81 13.96
C ILE A 106 4.27 13.87 13.62
N PRO A 107 3.37 13.49 14.55
CA PRO A 107 1.95 13.73 14.34
C PRO A 107 1.68 15.23 14.34
N PHE A 108 0.80 15.66 13.45
CA PHE A 108 0.42 17.06 13.33
C PHE A 108 -1.06 17.24 13.05
N SER A 109 -1.58 18.44 13.34
CA SER A 109 -2.91 18.93 13.01
C SER A 109 -2.82 20.29 12.29
N GLY A 110 -3.93 20.77 11.74
CA GLY A 110 -4.05 22.13 11.20
C GLY A 110 -3.56 22.33 9.77
N LEU A 111 -3.54 21.30 8.93
CA LEU A 111 -3.38 21.44 7.50
C LEU A 111 -4.73 21.31 6.78
N ASP A 112 -5.00 22.21 5.85
CA ASP A 112 -6.30 22.35 5.23
C ASP A 112 -6.38 21.71 3.83
N SER A 113 -5.23 21.32 3.23
CA SER A 113 -5.21 20.73 1.89
C SER A 113 -4.00 19.83 1.65
N ALA A 114 -4.11 18.92 0.67
CA ALA A 114 -3.01 18.09 0.20
C ALA A 114 -1.90 18.93 -0.44
N ASP A 115 -2.25 20.07 -1.04
CA ASP A 115 -1.28 21.01 -1.62
C ASP A 115 -0.42 21.67 -0.54
N SER A 116 -1.01 21.98 0.62
CA SER A 116 -0.28 22.46 1.79
C SER A 116 0.71 21.42 2.29
N ALA A 117 0.35 20.14 2.31
CA ALA A 117 1.26 19.05 2.70
C ALA A 117 2.42 18.92 1.71
N THR A 118 2.16 18.98 0.41
CA THR A 118 3.19 18.95 -0.64
C THR A 118 4.14 20.15 -0.52
N MET A 119 3.60 21.32 -0.19
CA MET A 119 4.40 22.51 0.05
C MET A 119 5.31 22.35 1.27
N ILE A 120 4.78 21.83 2.37
CA ILE A 120 5.57 21.62 3.59
C ILE A 120 6.65 20.57 3.35
N THR A 121 6.36 19.48 2.64
CA THR A 121 7.36 18.49 2.21
C THR A 121 8.52 19.20 1.52
N LYS A 122 8.24 20.00 0.50
CA LYS A 122 9.27 20.70 -0.28
C LYS A 122 10.07 21.72 0.54
N GLU A 123 9.42 22.44 1.44
CA GLU A 123 10.09 23.39 2.33
C GLU A 123 10.94 22.71 3.40
N LEU A 124 10.51 21.54 3.90
CA LEU A 124 11.30 20.72 4.81
C LEU A 124 12.52 20.11 4.08
N GLU A 125 12.35 19.60 2.87
CA GLU A 125 13.44 19.06 2.05
C GLU A 125 14.52 20.10 1.71
N ASN A 126 14.15 21.38 1.61
CA ASN A 126 15.09 22.48 1.37
C ASN A 126 15.88 22.91 2.61
N LEU A 127 15.57 22.40 3.80
CA LEU A 127 16.36 22.72 5.00
C LEU A 127 17.74 22.08 4.93
N GLU A 128 18.76 22.85 5.22
CA GLU A 128 20.14 22.34 5.30
C GLU A 128 20.23 21.27 6.41
N GLY A 129 20.66 20.07 6.05
CA GLY A 129 20.70 18.93 6.97
C GLY A 129 19.46 18.02 6.90
N MET A 130 18.40 18.37 6.16
CA MET A 130 17.31 17.47 5.87
C MET A 130 17.74 16.46 4.81
N LEU A 131 17.46 15.18 5.04
CA LEU A 131 17.75 14.07 4.14
C LEU A 131 16.51 13.63 3.37
N HIS A 132 15.41 13.56 4.10
CA HIS A 132 14.11 13.20 3.56
C HIS A 132 13.01 13.82 4.41
N ALA A 133 11.96 14.31 3.77
CA ALA A 133 10.73 14.72 4.42
C ALA A 133 9.54 14.22 3.60
N SER A 134 8.55 13.70 4.28
CA SER A 134 7.27 13.32 3.68
C SER A 134 6.15 13.76 4.61
N VAL A 135 5.24 14.56 4.09
CA VAL A 135 4.08 15.07 4.84
C VAL A 135 2.83 14.44 4.27
N SER A 136 2.19 13.61 5.05
CA SER A 136 0.92 12.99 4.68
C SER A 136 -0.22 13.77 5.31
N TYR A 137 -0.92 14.56 4.49
CA TYR A 137 -2.13 15.26 4.89
C TYR A 137 -3.22 14.31 5.41
N ALA A 138 -3.27 13.12 4.84
CA ALA A 138 -4.32 12.15 5.15
C ALA A 138 -4.13 11.43 6.48
N SER A 139 -2.89 11.13 6.86
CA SER A 139 -2.58 10.48 8.14
C SER A 139 -2.29 11.47 9.26
N GLY A 140 -2.12 12.76 8.93
CA GLY A 140 -1.66 13.76 9.91
C GLY A 140 -0.25 13.48 10.43
N LEU A 141 0.62 12.82 9.63
CA LEU A 141 1.98 12.46 9.99
C LEU A 141 3.00 13.13 9.08
N VAL A 142 4.05 13.64 9.69
CA VAL A 142 5.28 14.06 9.00
C VAL A 142 6.36 13.05 9.32
N ILE A 143 6.94 12.44 8.31
CA ILE A 143 8.10 11.55 8.43
C ILE A 143 9.32 12.36 8.00
N VAL A 144 10.31 12.46 8.86
CA VAL A 144 11.55 13.19 8.59
C VAL A 144 12.77 12.33 8.89
N ALA A 145 13.79 12.47 8.03
CA ALA A 145 15.13 11.98 8.28
C ALA A 145 16.10 13.16 8.14
N PHE A 146 16.91 13.42 9.15
CA PHE A 146 17.77 14.61 9.17
C PHE A 146 19.08 14.39 9.91
N ASP A 147 20.09 15.19 9.56
CA ASP A 147 21.41 15.22 10.24
C ASP A 147 21.30 16.02 11.53
N THR A 148 21.44 15.33 12.66
CA THR A 148 21.35 15.95 14.01
C THR A 148 22.44 16.97 14.32
N LYS A 149 23.55 16.95 13.57
CA LYS A 149 24.66 17.91 13.71
C LYS A 149 24.34 19.25 13.05
N ILE A 150 23.49 19.25 12.02
CA ILE A 150 23.16 20.43 11.22
C ILE A 150 21.77 20.95 11.57
N LEU A 151 20.80 20.05 11.75
CA LEU A 151 19.38 20.38 11.92
C LEU A 151 18.84 19.76 13.21
N SER A 152 18.12 20.55 14.01
CA SER A 152 17.47 20.05 15.22
C SER A 152 15.97 19.78 15.00
N LEU A 153 15.43 18.81 15.73
CA LEU A 153 14.00 18.46 15.70
C LEU A 153 13.10 19.68 16.03
N ASP A 154 13.54 20.56 16.96
CA ASP A 154 12.82 21.79 17.30
C ASP A 154 12.79 22.79 16.15
N SER A 155 13.82 22.82 15.32
CA SER A 155 13.85 23.65 14.12
C SER A 155 12.86 23.16 13.06
N ILE A 156 12.76 21.83 12.89
CA ILE A 156 11.77 21.18 12.03
C ILE A 156 10.36 21.50 12.52
N LYS A 157 10.08 21.29 13.82
CA LYS A 157 8.77 21.59 14.43
C LYS A 157 8.40 23.09 14.34
N ARG A 158 9.38 23.99 14.45
CA ARG A 158 9.15 25.43 14.24
C ARG A 158 8.81 25.76 12.78
N THR A 159 9.49 25.14 11.83
CA THR A 159 9.21 25.30 10.40
C THR A 159 7.83 24.76 10.07
N MET A 160 7.45 23.60 10.59
CA MET A 160 6.10 23.03 10.44
C MET A 160 5.03 24.01 10.95
N ARG A 161 5.19 24.56 12.19
CA ARG A 161 4.24 25.54 12.76
C ARG A 161 4.13 26.81 11.91
N ARG A 162 5.25 27.31 11.39
CA ARG A 162 5.27 28.49 10.51
C ARG A 162 4.52 28.24 9.19
N LEU A 163 4.45 27.00 8.74
CA LEU A 163 3.79 26.59 7.51
C LEU A 163 2.34 26.10 7.74
N GLY A 164 1.83 26.17 8.97
CA GLY A 164 0.46 25.82 9.34
C GLY A 164 0.29 24.42 9.95
N ALA A 165 1.30 23.55 9.88
CA ALA A 165 1.26 22.23 10.53
C ALA A 165 1.64 22.37 12.02
N ARG A 166 0.74 22.03 12.94
CA ARG A 166 0.97 22.07 14.38
C ARG A 166 1.37 20.68 14.88
N PRO A 167 2.65 20.46 15.32
CA PRO A 167 3.05 19.20 15.91
C PRO A 167 2.27 18.90 17.18
N VAL A 168 1.69 17.70 17.29
CA VAL A 168 1.00 17.21 18.50
C VAL A 168 2.05 16.59 19.43
N THR A 169 2.10 17.02 20.69
CA THR A 169 3.07 16.50 21.68
C THR A 169 2.43 15.34 22.45
N GLN A 170 3.17 14.28 22.73
CA GLN A 170 2.69 13.10 23.51
C GLN A 170 2.11 13.45 24.91
N ALA A 171 2.44 14.62 25.47
CA ALA A 171 1.86 15.11 26.72
C ALA A 171 0.37 15.47 26.57
N MET A 172 -0.07 15.94 25.40
CA MET A 172 -1.49 16.25 25.15
C MET A 172 -2.34 14.98 24.99
N VAL A 173 -1.75 13.87 24.55
CA VAL A 173 -2.45 12.58 24.39
C VAL A 173 -2.74 11.91 25.75
N LYS A 174 -2.00 12.26 26.83
CA LYS A 174 -2.22 11.71 28.18
C LYS A 174 -3.30 12.43 28.98
N GLU A 175 -3.56 13.71 28.71
CA GLU A 175 -4.64 14.45 29.40
C GLU A 175 -6.04 14.21 28.80
N GLU A 176 -6.12 13.73 27.54
CA GLU A 176 -7.39 13.40 26.86
C GLU A 176 -7.93 11.98 27.17
N GLY A 177 -7.22 11.18 27.95
CA GLY A 177 -7.57 9.79 28.28
C GLY A 177 -8.73 9.63 29.30
N GLU A 178 -9.26 10.66 29.91
CA GLU A 178 -10.27 10.60 30.97
C GLU A 178 -11.61 11.33 30.68
N ALA A 179 -11.81 11.89 29.50
CA ALA A 179 -13.07 12.58 29.19
C ALA A 179 -13.56 12.25 27.77
N HIS A 180 -14.56 11.37 27.73
CA HIS A 180 -15.60 11.26 26.70
C HIS A 180 -15.27 11.04 25.22
N GLU A 181 -15.99 10.02 24.70
CA GLU A 181 -16.34 9.71 23.31
C GLU A 181 -16.49 10.92 22.38
N HIS A 182 -15.92 10.75 21.16
CA HIS A 182 -16.13 11.56 19.96
C HIS A 182 -15.60 12.99 19.98
N ASP A 183 -14.34 13.17 19.52
CA ASP A 183 -13.99 14.41 18.86
C ASP A 183 -12.80 14.25 17.91
N HIS A 184 -13.11 14.27 16.62
CA HIS A 184 -12.15 14.56 15.56
C HIS A 184 -12.02 16.09 15.47
N GLU A 185 -11.06 16.68 16.17
CA GLU A 185 -10.73 18.10 16.01
C GLU A 185 -10.20 18.38 14.60
N HIS A 186 -11.10 18.90 13.77
CA HIS A 186 -10.70 19.70 12.62
C HIS A 186 -10.48 21.13 13.12
N ASP A 187 -9.22 21.53 13.28
CA ASP A 187 -8.86 22.92 13.65
C ASP A 187 -9.09 23.84 12.44
N HIS A 188 -10.32 24.27 12.27
CA HIS A 188 -10.68 25.41 11.44
C HIS A 188 -10.27 26.69 12.19
N GLY A 189 -9.43 27.52 11.54
CA GLY A 189 -8.80 28.73 12.06
C GLY A 189 -9.54 29.44 13.18
N SER A 190 -8.91 29.56 14.32
CA SER A 190 -9.21 30.37 15.53
C SER A 190 -10.67 30.75 15.74
N ALA A 191 -11.53 29.75 15.95
CA ALA A 191 -12.86 30.04 16.48
C ALA A 191 -12.72 30.71 17.85
N PRO A 192 -13.53 31.73 18.16
CA PRO A 192 -13.51 32.37 19.47
C PRO A 192 -13.77 31.34 20.58
N THR A 193 -12.88 31.28 21.57
CA THR A 193 -12.89 30.31 22.67
C THR A 193 -14.13 30.36 23.58
N PHE A 194 -14.93 31.42 23.49
CA PHE A 194 -16.18 31.58 24.26
C PHE A 194 -17.40 30.87 23.65
N LEU A 195 -17.24 30.33 22.43
CA LEU A 195 -18.34 29.60 21.73
C LEU A 195 -18.42 28.14 22.18
N PRO A 196 -19.62 27.53 22.16
CA PRO A 196 -19.78 26.10 22.42
C PRO A 196 -18.91 25.26 21.49
N HIS A 197 -18.34 24.16 21.98
CA HIS A 197 -17.41 23.30 21.25
C HIS A 197 -17.94 22.84 19.88
N TRP A 198 -19.21 22.45 19.79
CA TRP A 198 -19.85 22.06 18.52
C TRP A 198 -19.92 23.18 17.46
N VAL A 199 -19.89 24.47 17.87
CA VAL A 199 -19.80 25.62 16.96
C VAL A 199 -18.36 25.85 16.53
N GLN A 200 -17.41 25.67 17.43
CA GLN A 200 -15.97 25.82 17.13
C GLN A 200 -15.55 24.80 16.08
N GLU A 201 -15.97 23.54 16.21
CA GLU A 201 -15.70 22.47 15.24
C GLU A 201 -16.25 22.74 13.83
N ARG A 202 -17.37 23.47 13.76
CA ARG A 202 -18.06 23.76 12.49
C ARG A 202 -18.02 25.24 12.13
N TRP A 203 -17.03 25.97 12.67
CA TRP A 203 -16.97 27.43 12.58
C TRP A 203 -17.02 27.92 11.12
N ALA A 204 -16.24 27.33 10.22
CA ALA A 204 -16.27 27.67 8.80
C ALA A 204 -17.66 27.47 8.17
N MET A 205 -18.33 26.34 8.47
CA MET A 205 -19.70 26.09 7.98
C MET A 205 -20.71 27.07 8.54
N VAL A 206 -20.55 27.47 9.82
CA VAL A 206 -21.43 28.47 10.46
C VAL A 206 -21.25 29.84 9.80
N LEU A 207 -20.00 30.25 9.51
CA LEU A 207 -19.73 31.50 8.82
C LEU A 207 -20.26 31.52 7.38
N ILE A 208 -20.06 30.43 6.62
CA ILE A 208 -20.62 30.29 5.27
C ILE A 208 -22.16 30.34 5.33
N GLY A 209 -22.78 29.63 6.27
CA GLY A 209 -24.24 29.69 6.49
C GLY A 209 -24.73 31.09 6.83
N ALA A 210 -24.06 31.79 7.71
CA ALA A 210 -24.38 33.19 8.04
C ALA A 210 -24.22 34.10 6.83
N GLY A 211 -23.14 33.94 6.05
CA GLY A 211 -22.94 34.66 4.79
C GLY A 211 -24.06 34.45 3.79
N GLY A 212 -24.53 33.19 3.63
CA GLY A 212 -25.67 32.86 2.79
C GLY A 212 -27.00 33.50 3.28
N ILE A 213 -27.23 33.54 4.59
CA ILE A 213 -28.40 34.21 5.17
C ILE A 213 -28.36 35.72 4.90
N PHE A 214 -27.21 36.39 5.15
CA PHE A 214 -27.07 37.81 4.86
C PHE A 214 -27.24 38.10 3.37
N LEU A 215 -26.71 37.29 2.48
CA LEU A 215 -26.88 37.39 1.04
C LEU A 215 -28.37 37.26 0.66
N LEU A 216 -29.05 36.24 1.13
CA LEU A 216 -30.46 35.98 0.81
C LEU A 216 -31.36 37.11 1.31
N VAL A 217 -31.16 37.53 2.58
CA VAL A 217 -31.94 38.66 3.16
C VAL A 217 -31.68 39.96 2.43
N GLY A 218 -30.43 40.23 2.05
CA GLY A 218 -30.04 41.41 1.27
C GLY A 218 -30.73 41.42 -0.11
N TRP A 219 -30.61 40.33 -0.85
CA TRP A 219 -31.14 40.20 -2.21
C TRP A 219 -32.68 40.18 -2.23
N VAL A 220 -33.34 39.37 -1.36
CA VAL A 220 -34.81 39.35 -1.27
C VAL A 220 -35.35 40.68 -0.77
N GLY A 221 -34.67 41.30 0.19
CA GLY A 221 -35.00 42.59 0.73
C GLY A 221 -34.97 43.71 -0.32
N GLU A 222 -33.95 43.74 -1.14
CA GLU A 222 -33.79 44.74 -2.23
C GLU A 222 -34.85 44.52 -3.34
N GLN A 223 -35.05 43.25 -3.80
CA GLN A 223 -35.92 42.94 -4.95
C GLN A 223 -37.42 42.93 -4.63
N PHE A 224 -37.81 42.47 -3.43
CA PHE A 224 -39.22 42.17 -3.10
C PHE A 224 -39.77 42.97 -1.92
N LEU A 225 -38.93 43.42 -0.99
CA LEU A 225 -39.39 44.09 0.24
C LEU A 225 -39.10 45.59 0.27
N GLY A 226 -38.51 46.17 -0.81
CA GLY A 226 -38.20 47.61 -0.94
C GLY A 226 -37.17 48.12 0.08
N LEU A 227 -36.25 47.29 0.51
CA LEU A 227 -35.15 47.68 1.38
C LEU A 227 -34.30 48.77 0.68
N SER A 228 -33.85 49.76 1.44
CA SER A 228 -32.97 50.79 0.86
C SER A 228 -31.64 50.15 0.40
N ALA A 229 -31.10 50.63 -0.72
CA ALA A 229 -29.84 50.14 -1.30
C ALA A 229 -28.68 50.17 -0.29
N ASN A 230 -28.63 51.16 0.60
CA ASN A 230 -27.61 51.25 1.64
C ASN A 230 -27.70 50.11 2.67
N PHE A 231 -28.93 49.69 3.03
CA PHE A 231 -29.10 48.61 3.98
C PHE A 231 -28.80 47.25 3.32
N ALA A 232 -29.20 47.04 2.06
CA ALA A 232 -28.83 45.88 1.25
C ALA A 232 -27.30 45.78 1.09
N LEU A 233 -26.59 46.89 0.86
CA LEU A 233 -25.14 46.94 0.80
C LEU A 233 -24.49 46.50 2.11
N ILE A 234 -25.01 46.90 3.27
CA ILE A 234 -24.49 46.46 4.57
C ILE A 234 -24.63 44.92 4.71
N LEU A 235 -25.74 44.35 4.29
CA LEU A 235 -25.96 42.87 4.33
C LEU A 235 -25.00 42.16 3.36
N PHE A 236 -24.77 42.71 2.16
CA PHE A 236 -23.77 42.14 1.23
C PHE A 236 -22.36 42.22 1.80
N LEU A 237 -21.97 43.34 2.44
CA LEU A 237 -20.67 43.46 3.11
C LEU A 237 -20.51 42.45 4.25
N LEU A 238 -21.55 42.22 5.05
CA LEU A 238 -21.54 41.18 6.10
C LEU A 238 -21.39 39.79 5.48
N SER A 239 -22.07 39.52 4.34
CA SER A 239 -21.89 38.29 3.60
C SER A 239 -20.46 38.11 3.08
N TYR A 240 -19.84 39.17 2.53
CA TYR A 240 -18.43 39.17 2.11
C TYR A 240 -17.51 38.77 3.28
N ILE A 241 -17.64 39.46 4.42
CA ILE A 241 -16.79 39.21 5.59
C ILE A 241 -16.94 37.76 6.07
N ALA A 242 -18.18 37.29 6.18
CA ALA A 242 -18.45 35.96 6.68
C ALA A 242 -17.97 34.85 5.70
N SER A 243 -18.22 35.00 4.39
CA SER A 243 -17.85 34.01 3.40
C SER A 243 -16.38 34.09 2.97
N ALA A 244 -15.77 35.29 3.00
CA ALA A 244 -14.36 35.45 2.66
C ALA A 244 -13.39 35.12 3.80
N TYR A 245 -13.84 34.96 5.02
CA TYR A 245 -12.97 34.79 6.20
C TYR A 245 -11.98 33.62 6.02
N ASP A 246 -12.50 32.45 5.74
CA ASP A 246 -11.71 31.24 5.53
C ASP A 246 -10.84 31.32 4.27
N ILE A 247 -11.43 31.76 3.16
CA ILE A 247 -10.74 31.95 1.87
C ILE A 247 -9.58 32.94 2.00
N ALA A 248 -9.79 34.09 2.67
CA ALA A 248 -8.76 35.11 2.84
C ALA A 248 -7.62 34.62 3.75
N HIS A 249 -7.93 33.79 4.74
CA HIS A 249 -6.91 33.20 5.62
C HIS A 249 -5.90 32.35 4.85
N HIS A 250 -6.32 31.71 3.77
CA HIS A 250 -5.45 30.91 2.88
C HIS A 250 -4.88 31.73 1.72
N ALA A 251 -5.72 32.51 1.05
CA ALA A 251 -5.33 33.29 -0.14
C ALA A 251 -4.29 34.39 0.15
N VAL A 252 -4.40 35.11 1.28
CA VAL A 252 -3.49 36.23 1.58
C VAL A 252 -2.04 35.77 1.82
N PRO A 253 -1.77 34.75 2.64
CA PRO A 253 -0.42 34.19 2.76
C PRO A 253 0.12 33.58 1.46
N ALA A 254 -0.73 32.94 0.64
CA ALA A 254 -0.34 32.41 -0.65
C ALA A 254 0.09 33.54 -1.62
N LEU A 255 -0.69 34.60 -1.70
CA LEU A 255 -0.39 35.76 -2.52
C LEU A 255 0.92 36.45 -2.09
N LEU A 256 1.14 36.64 -0.77
CA LEU A 256 2.38 37.23 -0.23
C LEU A 256 3.63 36.41 -0.55
N ARG A 257 3.47 35.09 -0.82
CA ARG A 257 4.53 34.18 -1.26
C ARG A 257 4.65 34.10 -2.78
N GLY A 258 3.87 34.89 -3.53
CA GLY A 258 3.87 34.88 -5.01
C GLY A 258 3.21 33.64 -5.62
N LYS A 259 2.35 32.95 -4.87
CA LYS A 259 1.57 31.81 -5.37
C LYS A 259 0.17 32.26 -5.76
N PHE A 260 -0.25 31.86 -6.95
CA PHE A 260 -1.58 32.16 -7.48
C PHE A 260 -2.37 30.85 -7.51
N ASP A 261 -2.96 30.53 -6.38
CA ASP A 261 -3.87 29.40 -6.23
C ASP A 261 -5.33 29.81 -6.52
N THR A 262 -6.22 28.86 -6.44
CA THR A 262 -7.65 29.04 -6.72
C THR A 262 -8.29 30.06 -5.79
N ASP A 263 -7.92 30.06 -4.51
CA ASP A 263 -8.47 30.95 -3.48
C ASP A 263 -8.12 32.41 -3.77
N VAL A 264 -6.87 32.64 -4.22
CA VAL A 264 -6.42 33.97 -4.67
C VAL A 264 -7.22 34.45 -5.87
N LEU A 265 -7.49 33.56 -6.85
CA LEU A 265 -8.28 33.90 -8.04
C LEU A 265 -9.73 34.26 -7.68
N MET A 266 -10.36 33.48 -6.79
CA MET A 266 -11.74 33.72 -6.37
C MET A 266 -11.87 35.00 -5.53
N LEU A 267 -10.93 35.23 -4.60
CA LEU A 267 -10.89 36.46 -3.82
C LEU A 267 -10.69 37.67 -4.72
N ALA A 268 -9.78 37.61 -5.69
CA ALA A 268 -9.54 38.68 -6.66
C ALA A 268 -10.79 38.96 -7.52
N ALA A 269 -11.49 37.93 -7.98
CA ALA A 269 -12.73 38.11 -8.74
C ALA A 269 -13.85 38.76 -7.93
N ALA A 270 -14.01 38.36 -6.64
CA ALA A 270 -14.98 38.95 -5.73
C ALA A 270 -14.66 40.43 -5.45
N LEU A 271 -13.39 40.76 -5.19
CA LEU A 271 -12.94 42.16 -5.02
C LEU A 271 -13.15 42.97 -6.30
N GLY A 272 -12.92 42.39 -7.48
CA GLY A 272 -13.20 43.02 -8.77
C GLY A 272 -14.70 43.30 -8.98
N ALA A 273 -15.57 42.37 -8.60
CA ALA A 273 -17.02 42.55 -8.61
C ALA A 273 -17.44 43.71 -7.67
N ALA A 274 -16.87 43.74 -6.46
CA ALA A 274 -17.09 44.83 -5.50
C ALA A 274 -16.63 46.20 -6.06
N PHE A 275 -15.48 46.28 -6.73
CA PHE A 275 -14.96 47.50 -7.40
C PHE A 275 -15.92 48.02 -8.45
N LEU A 276 -16.60 47.16 -9.19
CA LEU A 276 -17.63 47.51 -10.18
C LEU A 276 -19.00 47.85 -9.55
N GLY A 277 -19.16 47.72 -8.24
CA GLY A 277 -20.44 47.93 -7.56
C GLY A 277 -21.38 46.70 -7.62
N ALA A 278 -20.94 45.59 -8.17
CA ALA A 278 -21.71 44.31 -8.24
C ALA A 278 -21.59 43.50 -6.94
N TRP A 279 -21.95 44.11 -5.81
CA TRP A 279 -21.77 43.56 -4.45
C TRP A 279 -22.52 42.25 -4.24
N ALA A 280 -23.75 42.15 -4.76
CA ALA A 280 -24.54 40.93 -4.65
C ALA A 280 -23.89 39.74 -5.38
N GLU A 281 -23.38 39.97 -6.59
CA GLU A 281 -22.74 38.93 -7.39
C GLU A 281 -21.42 38.45 -6.76
N GLY A 282 -20.60 39.35 -6.23
CA GLY A 282 -19.38 38.98 -5.54
C GLY A 282 -19.61 38.29 -4.19
N ALA A 283 -20.66 38.68 -3.43
CA ALA A 283 -21.08 37.98 -2.23
C ALA A 283 -21.58 36.56 -2.56
N PHE A 284 -22.32 36.40 -3.66
CA PHE A 284 -22.79 35.12 -4.15
C PHE A 284 -21.63 34.22 -4.59
N LEU A 285 -20.61 34.78 -5.25
CA LEU A 285 -19.40 34.06 -5.63
C LEU A 285 -18.70 33.48 -4.41
N LEU A 286 -18.43 34.30 -3.38
CA LEU A 286 -17.72 33.86 -2.17
C LEU A 286 -18.54 32.84 -1.36
N PHE A 287 -19.84 33.05 -1.24
CA PHE A 287 -20.75 32.11 -0.56
C PHE A 287 -20.75 30.74 -1.28
N LEU A 288 -20.94 30.73 -2.60
CA LEU A 288 -21.05 29.47 -3.34
C LEU A 288 -19.70 28.74 -3.42
N PHE A 289 -18.62 29.49 -3.55
CA PHE A 289 -17.27 28.93 -3.49
C PHE A 289 -16.96 28.33 -2.11
N GLY A 290 -17.28 29.04 -1.01
CA GLY A 290 -17.13 28.53 0.34
C GLY A 290 -17.98 27.26 0.58
N LEU A 291 -19.21 27.23 0.06
CA LEU A 291 -20.07 26.06 0.13
C LEU A 291 -19.48 24.87 -0.65
N GLY A 292 -18.89 25.14 -1.84
CA GLY A 292 -18.20 24.14 -2.65
C GLY A 292 -17.01 23.53 -1.88
N HIS A 293 -16.20 24.40 -1.28
CA HIS A 293 -15.05 24.02 -0.47
C HIS A 293 -15.43 23.19 0.76
N ALA A 294 -16.48 23.60 1.50
CA ALA A 294 -17.03 22.82 2.61
C ALA A 294 -17.55 21.44 2.16
N GLY A 295 -18.19 21.37 0.98
CA GLY A 295 -18.62 20.10 0.37
C GLY A 295 -17.46 19.18 0.00
N GLU A 296 -16.36 19.74 -0.47
CA GLU A 296 -15.11 19.04 -0.76
C GLU A 296 -14.53 18.42 0.51
N HIS A 297 -14.36 19.23 1.56
CA HIS A 297 -13.85 18.77 2.86
C HIS A 297 -14.72 17.66 3.45
N TYR A 298 -16.05 17.80 3.39
CA TYR A 298 -16.96 16.76 3.82
C TYR A 298 -16.78 15.45 3.03
N ALA A 299 -16.61 15.54 1.71
CA ALA A 299 -16.46 14.35 0.86
C ALA A 299 -15.13 13.64 1.09
N LEU A 300 -14.03 14.40 1.18
CA LEU A 300 -12.70 13.86 1.49
C LEU A 300 -12.67 13.28 2.92
N GLY A 301 -13.27 13.97 3.89
CA GLY A 301 -13.43 13.49 5.25
C GLY A 301 -14.19 12.16 5.31
N ARG A 302 -15.27 12.01 4.54
CA ARG A 302 -16.02 10.75 4.47
C ARG A 302 -15.20 9.59 3.88
N ALA A 303 -14.38 9.87 2.90
CA ALA A 303 -13.46 8.86 2.35
C ALA A 303 -12.37 8.48 3.36
N ARG A 304 -11.82 9.46 4.12
CA ARG A 304 -10.86 9.21 5.22
C ARG A 304 -11.49 8.43 6.37
N ASN A 305 -12.69 8.81 6.80
CA ASN A 305 -13.39 8.10 7.88
C ASN A 305 -13.66 6.64 7.52
N ALA A 306 -13.84 6.34 6.22
CA ALA A 306 -13.96 4.96 5.77
C ALA A 306 -12.66 4.15 5.96
N ILE A 307 -11.50 4.81 5.98
CA ILE A 307 -10.19 4.22 6.26
C ILE A 307 -9.95 4.17 7.77
N ASN A 308 -10.20 5.27 8.49
CA ASN A 308 -10.00 5.37 9.93
C ASN A 308 -10.87 4.37 10.71
N ALA A 309 -12.05 4.05 10.20
CA ALA A 309 -12.92 3.01 10.76
C ALA A 309 -12.25 1.61 10.82
N LEU A 310 -11.22 1.35 10.01
CA LEU A 310 -10.41 0.14 10.16
C LEU A 310 -9.55 0.20 11.44
N GLY A 311 -9.03 1.37 11.80
CA GLY A 311 -8.24 1.56 13.03
C GLY A 311 -9.08 1.41 14.31
N GLU A 312 -10.38 1.78 14.26
CA GLU A 312 -11.32 1.60 15.39
C GLU A 312 -11.64 0.13 15.68
N LEU A 313 -11.26 -0.79 14.78
CA LEU A 313 -11.39 -2.23 15.02
C LEU A 313 -10.39 -2.76 16.05
N MET A 314 -9.33 -2.01 16.38
CA MET A 314 -8.32 -2.40 17.36
C MET A 314 -8.82 -2.13 18.78
N PRO A 315 -8.93 -3.16 19.66
CA PRO A 315 -9.18 -2.95 21.09
C PRO A 315 -8.03 -2.14 21.73
N LYS A 316 -8.37 -1.24 22.63
CA LYS A 316 -7.36 -0.45 23.37
C LYS A 316 -6.77 -1.22 24.56
N THR A 317 -7.48 -2.22 25.10
CA THR A 317 -7.09 -3.04 26.24
C THR A 317 -7.20 -4.53 25.89
N ALA A 318 -6.44 -5.36 26.59
CA ALA A 318 -6.45 -6.81 26.47
C ALA A 318 -6.42 -7.46 27.86
N ARG A 319 -7.05 -8.65 27.99
CA ARG A 319 -7.01 -9.45 29.23
C ARG A 319 -5.83 -10.40 29.18
N VAL A 320 -4.80 -10.09 29.94
CA VAL A 320 -3.54 -10.84 29.97
C VAL A 320 -3.53 -11.79 31.18
N ARG A 321 -3.12 -13.03 30.96
CA ARG A 321 -2.87 -14.01 32.06
C ARG A 321 -1.45 -13.81 32.59
N ARG A 322 -1.33 -13.37 33.85
CA ARG A 322 -0.09 -13.29 34.60
C ARG A 322 -0.12 -14.33 35.74
N GLY A 323 0.43 -15.50 35.51
CA GLY A 323 0.29 -16.65 36.43
C GLY A 323 -1.17 -17.10 36.50
N ASP A 324 -1.77 -17.10 37.73
CA ASP A 324 -3.17 -17.48 37.94
C ASP A 324 -4.17 -16.34 37.90
N GLN A 325 -3.69 -15.09 37.68
CA GLN A 325 -4.54 -13.89 37.61
C GLN A 325 -4.72 -13.41 36.17
N ILE A 326 -5.92 -12.94 35.86
CA ILE A 326 -6.23 -12.27 34.62
C ILE A 326 -6.34 -10.77 34.90
N MET A 327 -5.48 -9.95 34.28
CA MET A 327 -5.46 -8.50 34.41
C MET A 327 -5.80 -7.84 33.08
N GLU A 328 -6.40 -6.68 33.13
CA GLU A 328 -6.65 -5.86 31.94
C GLU A 328 -5.47 -4.88 31.78
N GLU A 329 -4.76 -4.99 30.66
CA GLU A 329 -3.59 -4.17 30.33
C GLU A 329 -3.81 -3.44 29.01
N PRO A 330 -3.26 -2.22 28.82
CA PRO A 330 -3.24 -1.56 27.52
C PRO A 330 -2.50 -2.40 26.49
N VAL A 331 -3.05 -2.47 25.27
CA VAL A 331 -2.48 -3.31 24.20
C VAL A 331 -1.06 -2.89 23.82
N ASP A 332 -0.72 -1.61 23.96
CA ASP A 332 0.63 -1.08 23.67
C ASP A 332 1.70 -1.53 24.70
N GLN A 333 1.29 -2.08 25.85
CA GLN A 333 2.21 -2.56 26.88
C GLN A 333 2.46 -4.08 26.80
N LEU A 334 1.78 -4.78 25.91
CA LEU A 334 1.91 -6.21 25.70
C LEU A 334 3.25 -6.56 25.05
N ILE A 335 3.82 -7.69 25.46
CA ILE A 335 5.06 -8.21 24.91
C ILE A 335 4.85 -9.55 24.20
N ILE A 336 5.75 -9.86 23.28
CA ILE A 336 5.73 -11.15 22.56
C ILE A 336 5.86 -12.29 23.58
N GLY A 337 4.96 -13.26 23.49
CA GLY A 337 4.88 -14.43 24.37
C GLY A 337 3.84 -14.31 25.47
N ASP A 338 3.24 -13.15 25.72
CA ASP A 338 2.12 -12.99 26.65
C ASP A 338 0.91 -13.83 26.23
N MET A 339 0.13 -14.27 27.23
CA MET A 339 -1.07 -15.06 27.02
C MET A 339 -2.31 -14.18 27.20
N VAL A 340 -3.05 -13.97 26.13
CA VAL A 340 -4.29 -13.17 26.13
C VAL A 340 -5.51 -14.07 26.14
N VAL A 341 -6.45 -13.77 27.06
CA VAL A 341 -7.72 -14.49 27.19
C VAL A 341 -8.80 -13.73 26.40
N ILE A 342 -9.41 -14.40 25.42
CA ILE A 342 -10.40 -13.84 24.51
C ILE A 342 -11.72 -14.58 24.71
N ARG A 343 -12.77 -13.88 25.16
CA ARG A 343 -14.10 -14.45 25.40
C ARG A 343 -14.94 -14.45 24.11
N PRO A 344 -15.99 -15.25 24.06
CA PRO A 344 -16.99 -15.11 23.00
C PRO A 344 -17.53 -13.68 22.90
N GLY A 345 -17.56 -13.13 21.68
CA GLY A 345 -17.94 -11.75 21.39
C GLY A 345 -16.82 -10.73 21.50
N ASP A 346 -15.67 -11.07 22.09
CA ASP A 346 -14.52 -10.17 22.18
C ASP A 346 -13.81 -10.04 20.82
N ARG A 347 -13.28 -8.85 20.55
CA ARG A 347 -12.32 -8.66 19.44
C ARG A 347 -10.93 -9.10 19.87
N ILE A 348 -10.21 -9.71 18.95
CA ILE A 348 -8.81 -10.11 19.16
C ILE A 348 -7.93 -8.86 19.19
N PRO A 349 -7.19 -8.60 20.30
CA PRO A 349 -6.48 -7.32 20.47
C PRO A 349 -5.13 -7.27 19.76
N VAL A 350 -4.46 -8.41 19.56
CA VAL A 350 -3.14 -8.52 18.91
C VAL A 350 -3.02 -9.82 18.14
N ASP A 351 -2.12 -9.83 17.15
CA ASP A 351 -1.83 -11.05 16.38
C ASP A 351 -1.14 -12.10 17.25
N GLY A 352 -1.56 -13.35 17.10
CA GLY A 352 -1.03 -14.45 17.89
C GLY A 352 -1.43 -15.82 17.39
N VAL A 353 -1.02 -16.86 18.14
CA VAL A 353 -1.34 -18.26 17.88
C VAL A 353 -2.20 -18.80 19.01
N ILE A 354 -3.25 -19.54 18.69
CA ILE A 354 -4.10 -20.18 19.70
C ILE A 354 -3.29 -21.22 20.48
N ALA A 355 -3.16 -21.00 21.79
CA ALA A 355 -2.50 -21.94 22.70
C ALA A 355 -3.51 -22.89 23.37
N LEU A 356 -4.74 -22.43 23.58
CA LEU A 356 -5.81 -23.24 24.20
C LEU A 356 -7.18 -22.84 23.64
N GLY A 357 -8.00 -23.82 23.35
CA GLY A 357 -9.40 -23.65 22.91
C GLY A 357 -9.60 -23.92 21.42
N VAL A 358 -10.87 -23.99 21.03
CA VAL A 358 -11.34 -24.14 19.63
C VAL A 358 -12.57 -23.27 19.49
N SER A 359 -12.60 -22.38 18.48
CA SER A 359 -13.74 -21.48 18.26
C SER A 359 -13.86 -21.06 16.81
N ALA A 360 -15.05 -20.65 16.42
CA ALA A 360 -15.29 -19.96 15.15
C ALA A 360 -14.89 -18.48 15.29
N ILE A 361 -14.10 -17.97 14.35
CA ILE A 361 -13.63 -16.59 14.32
C ILE A 361 -14.22 -15.87 13.10
N ASP A 362 -14.93 -14.79 13.34
CA ASP A 362 -15.38 -13.89 12.30
C ASP A 362 -14.25 -12.98 11.87
N GLN A 363 -13.74 -13.22 10.68
CA GLN A 363 -12.67 -12.46 10.07
C GLN A 363 -13.18 -11.34 9.15
N SER A 364 -14.51 -11.18 9.03
CA SER A 364 -15.12 -10.20 8.13
C SER A 364 -14.63 -8.75 8.30
N PRO A 365 -14.25 -8.28 9.52
CA PRO A 365 -13.73 -6.92 9.67
C PRO A 365 -12.42 -6.66 8.92
N ILE A 366 -11.63 -7.70 8.65
CA ILE A 366 -10.33 -7.60 7.97
C ILE A 366 -10.43 -8.15 6.54
N THR A 367 -11.07 -9.32 6.38
CA THR A 367 -11.11 -10.01 5.09
C THR A 367 -12.33 -9.65 4.24
N GLY A 368 -13.38 -9.12 4.87
CA GLY A 368 -14.68 -8.90 4.21
C GLY A 368 -15.50 -10.19 3.96
N GLU A 369 -15.05 -11.35 4.46
CA GLU A 369 -15.76 -12.62 4.33
C GLU A 369 -16.74 -12.82 5.49
N SER A 370 -18.02 -13.01 5.19
CA SER A 370 -19.08 -13.12 6.20
C SER A 370 -19.18 -14.49 6.87
N VAL A 371 -18.41 -15.51 6.42
CA VAL A 371 -18.46 -16.86 6.98
C VAL A 371 -17.36 -17.00 8.03
N PRO A 372 -17.72 -17.27 9.31
CA PRO A 372 -16.73 -17.52 10.36
C PRO A 372 -15.87 -18.76 10.05
N VAL A 373 -14.58 -18.65 10.37
CA VAL A 373 -13.59 -19.71 10.14
C VAL A 373 -13.31 -20.43 11.45
N GLN A 374 -13.46 -21.78 11.47
CA GLN A 374 -13.09 -22.59 12.62
C GLN A 374 -11.59 -22.58 12.83
N LYS A 375 -11.16 -22.25 14.04
CA LYS A 375 -9.75 -22.19 14.47
C LYS A 375 -9.51 -23.03 15.70
N SER A 376 -8.35 -23.70 15.74
CA SER A 376 -7.91 -24.63 16.76
C SER A 376 -6.52 -24.31 17.28
N VAL A 377 -6.06 -25.05 18.27
CA VAL A 377 -4.70 -24.90 18.85
C VAL A 377 -3.64 -25.01 17.75
N GLY A 378 -2.75 -24.03 17.69
CA GLY A 378 -1.70 -23.88 16.67
C GLY A 378 -2.08 -23.01 15.48
N ASP A 379 -3.35 -22.61 15.34
CA ASP A 379 -3.77 -21.70 14.26
C ASP A 379 -3.51 -20.25 14.61
N GLU A 380 -3.14 -19.45 13.59
CA GLU A 380 -2.96 -18.00 13.73
C GLU A 380 -4.29 -17.28 13.79
N VAL A 381 -4.32 -16.22 14.60
CA VAL A 381 -5.44 -15.28 14.75
C VAL A 381 -4.95 -13.84 14.62
N PHE A 382 -5.80 -12.95 14.09
CA PHE A 382 -5.43 -11.59 13.72
C PHE A 382 -6.19 -10.55 14.51
N THR A 383 -5.53 -9.44 14.81
CA THR A 383 -6.08 -8.26 15.48
C THR A 383 -7.34 -7.77 14.76
N GLY A 384 -8.40 -7.42 15.53
CA GLY A 384 -9.64 -6.85 15.02
C GLY A 384 -10.69 -7.88 14.58
N THR A 385 -10.33 -9.18 14.44
CA THR A 385 -11.30 -10.27 14.22
C THR A 385 -12.09 -10.57 15.50
N ILE A 386 -13.27 -11.19 15.37
CA ILE A 386 -14.19 -11.40 16.49
C ILE A 386 -14.29 -12.90 16.82
N ASN A 387 -14.02 -13.25 18.08
CA ASN A 387 -14.22 -14.60 18.58
C ASN A 387 -15.71 -14.87 18.83
N GLN A 388 -16.25 -16.01 18.37
CA GLN A 388 -17.72 -16.24 18.43
C GLN A 388 -18.17 -17.24 19.49
N GLU A 389 -17.58 -18.45 19.56
CA GLU A 389 -18.23 -19.58 20.23
C GLU A 389 -17.65 -19.89 21.61
N ALA A 390 -16.34 -20.01 21.74
CA ALA A 390 -15.69 -20.47 22.97
C ALA A 390 -14.55 -19.52 23.38
N ALA A 391 -14.18 -19.54 24.68
CA ALA A 391 -13.03 -18.80 25.14
C ALA A 391 -11.74 -19.37 24.56
N LEU A 392 -10.83 -18.50 24.13
CA LEU A 392 -9.52 -18.81 23.58
C LEU A 392 -8.43 -18.21 24.44
N GLU A 393 -7.29 -18.91 24.55
CA GLU A 393 -6.03 -18.33 25.01
C GLU A 393 -5.09 -18.23 23.82
N VAL A 394 -4.66 -17.02 23.56
CA VAL A 394 -3.81 -16.68 22.41
C VAL A 394 -2.45 -16.24 22.93
N LYS A 395 -1.39 -16.86 22.43
CA LYS A 395 -0.01 -16.45 22.66
C LYS A 395 0.36 -15.38 21.66
N ILE A 396 0.77 -14.22 22.15
CA ILE A 396 1.16 -13.08 21.30
C ILE A 396 2.41 -13.42 20.48
N THR A 397 2.36 -13.19 19.18
CA THR A 397 3.48 -13.38 18.25
C THR A 397 4.03 -12.07 17.70
N ARG A 398 3.25 -10.98 17.75
CA ARG A 398 3.64 -9.66 17.25
C ARG A 398 3.25 -8.56 18.23
N LEU A 399 4.00 -7.45 18.22
CA LEU A 399 3.65 -6.27 19.02
C LEU A 399 2.46 -5.52 18.41
N ALA A 400 1.78 -4.71 19.22
CA ALA A 400 0.64 -3.89 18.77
C ALA A 400 0.95 -2.99 17.56
N LYS A 401 2.14 -2.39 17.54
CA LYS A 401 2.60 -1.52 16.43
C LYS A 401 2.90 -2.30 15.14
N ASP A 402 3.22 -3.61 15.24
CA ASP A 402 3.64 -4.46 14.14
C ASP A 402 2.57 -5.48 13.74
N ASN A 403 1.36 -5.37 14.34
CA ASN A 403 0.25 -6.26 14.01
C ASN A 403 -0.27 -6.02 12.58
N THR A 404 -1.02 -6.99 12.07
CA THR A 404 -1.56 -6.95 10.71
C THR A 404 -2.35 -5.68 10.41
N LEU A 405 -3.20 -5.25 11.33
CA LEU A 405 -4.06 -4.08 11.14
C LEU A 405 -3.26 -2.77 11.15
N SER A 406 -2.26 -2.64 12.03
CA SER A 406 -1.33 -1.50 12.06
C SER A 406 -0.54 -1.38 10.75
N ARG A 407 -0.06 -2.50 10.19
CA ARG A 407 0.59 -2.53 8.87
C ARG A 407 -0.35 -2.10 7.74
N VAL A 408 -1.61 -2.55 7.77
CA VAL A 408 -2.65 -2.11 6.83
C VAL A 408 -2.83 -0.60 6.90
N MET A 409 -2.97 -0.05 8.09
CA MET A 409 -3.14 1.40 8.30
C MET A 409 -1.93 2.19 7.79
N LYS A 410 -0.71 1.71 8.07
CA LYS A 410 0.53 2.30 7.58
C LYS A 410 0.58 2.30 6.06
N MET A 411 0.32 1.16 5.42
CA MET A 411 0.30 1.06 3.95
C MET A 411 -0.74 1.97 3.30
N VAL A 412 -1.94 2.08 3.88
CA VAL A 412 -2.98 2.99 3.36
C VAL A 412 -2.56 4.45 3.53
N SER A 413 -1.90 4.78 4.63
CA SER A 413 -1.34 6.13 4.86
C SER A 413 -0.24 6.48 3.84
N GLU A 414 0.70 5.56 3.61
CA GLU A 414 1.77 5.73 2.61
C GLU A 414 1.21 5.82 1.19
N ALA A 415 0.17 5.02 0.88
CA ALA A 415 -0.52 5.05 -0.40
C ALA A 415 -1.09 6.43 -0.76
N GLN A 416 -1.47 7.23 0.23
CA GLN A 416 -1.99 8.58 0.01
C GLN A 416 -0.91 9.59 -0.39
N GLY A 417 0.36 9.31 -0.07
CA GLY A 417 1.50 10.14 -0.48
C GLY A 417 1.93 9.92 -1.94
N GLN A 418 1.55 8.80 -2.57
CA GLN A 418 1.95 8.49 -3.94
C GLN A 418 0.93 8.99 -4.96
N GLN A 419 1.29 10.08 -5.66
CA GLN A 419 0.44 10.70 -6.69
C GLN A 419 0.31 9.79 -7.91
N SER A 420 -0.93 9.67 -8.42
CA SER A 420 -1.18 8.96 -9.68
C SER A 420 -0.64 9.72 -10.90
N PRO A 421 -0.35 9.04 -12.04
CA PRO A 421 0.08 9.69 -13.27
C PRO A 421 -0.92 10.75 -13.77
N THR A 422 -2.21 10.52 -13.60
CA THR A 422 -3.24 11.49 -13.97
C THR A 422 -3.23 12.69 -13.03
N GLN A 423 -2.97 12.52 -11.75
CA GLN A 423 -2.81 13.62 -10.80
C GLN A 423 -1.60 14.49 -11.15
N GLN A 424 -0.44 13.88 -11.41
CA GLN A 424 0.75 14.60 -11.87
C GLN A 424 0.52 15.36 -13.18
N PHE A 425 -0.27 14.80 -14.10
CA PHE A 425 -0.67 15.50 -15.31
C PHE A 425 -1.53 16.73 -14.98
N THR A 426 -2.52 16.58 -14.11
CA THR A 426 -3.42 17.68 -13.69
C THR A 426 -2.63 18.81 -13.04
N ASP A 427 -1.71 18.50 -12.14
CA ASP A 427 -0.88 19.49 -11.44
C ASP A 427 0.02 20.26 -12.42
N ARG A 428 0.67 19.54 -13.36
CA ARG A 428 1.49 20.19 -14.41
C ARG A 428 0.64 21.04 -15.35
N PHE A 429 -0.56 20.61 -15.68
CA PHE A 429 -1.50 21.38 -16.49
C PHE A 429 -1.89 22.66 -15.76
N THR A 430 -2.34 22.57 -14.51
CA THR A 430 -2.75 23.71 -13.68
C THR A 430 -1.61 24.72 -13.51
N ALA A 431 -0.41 24.25 -13.21
CA ALA A 431 0.78 25.11 -13.03
C ALA A 431 1.14 25.94 -14.28
N ARG A 432 0.76 25.49 -15.47
CA ARG A 432 0.96 26.26 -16.72
C ARG A 432 -0.27 27.05 -17.12
N PHE A 433 -1.45 26.48 -16.90
CA PHE A 433 -2.72 27.06 -17.32
C PHE A 433 -3.06 28.34 -16.54
N VAL A 434 -2.90 28.35 -15.22
CA VAL A 434 -3.23 29.51 -14.37
C VAL A 434 -2.45 30.77 -14.75
N PRO A 435 -1.13 30.77 -14.94
CA PRO A 435 -0.41 31.96 -15.41
C PRO A 435 -0.87 32.45 -16.77
N ILE A 436 -1.20 31.55 -17.71
CA ILE A 436 -1.72 31.93 -19.05
C ILE A 436 -3.07 32.63 -18.91
N VAL A 437 -3.95 32.10 -18.04
CA VAL A 437 -5.25 32.71 -17.76
C VAL A 437 -5.09 34.10 -17.16
N LEU A 438 -4.18 34.29 -16.19
CA LEU A 438 -3.92 35.61 -15.60
C LEU A 438 -3.48 36.65 -16.64
N VAL A 439 -2.57 36.26 -17.55
CA VAL A 439 -2.17 37.15 -18.67
C VAL A 439 -3.38 37.47 -19.56
N LEU A 440 -4.20 36.44 -19.86
CA LEU A 440 -5.39 36.65 -20.69
C LEU A 440 -6.42 37.58 -20.02
N VAL A 441 -6.62 37.43 -18.70
CA VAL A 441 -7.49 38.31 -17.90
C VAL A 441 -7.03 39.78 -17.99
N VAL A 442 -5.72 40.02 -17.83
CA VAL A 442 -5.16 41.38 -17.96
C VAL A 442 -5.35 41.90 -19.38
N LEU A 443 -5.11 41.09 -20.40
CA LEU A 443 -5.32 41.50 -21.81
C LEU A 443 -6.79 41.81 -22.07
N VAL A 444 -7.74 41.00 -21.60
CA VAL A 444 -9.18 41.26 -21.74
C VAL A 444 -9.61 42.51 -20.98
N ALA A 445 -9.00 42.81 -19.82
CA ALA A 445 -9.33 44.02 -19.06
C ALA A 445 -8.83 45.30 -19.72
N VAL A 446 -7.66 45.28 -20.37
CA VAL A 446 -6.91 46.48 -20.79
C VAL A 446 -7.04 46.76 -22.29
N ILE A 447 -6.97 45.79 -23.18
CA ILE A 447 -6.93 46.00 -24.63
C ILE A 447 -8.23 46.59 -25.19
N PRO A 448 -9.44 46.02 -24.91
CA PRO A 448 -10.66 46.51 -25.54
C PRO A 448 -10.99 47.96 -25.21
N PRO A 449 -10.78 48.48 -23.97
CA PRO A 449 -10.97 49.89 -23.68
C PRO A 449 -9.97 50.80 -24.40
N ILE A 450 -8.70 50.40 -24.53
CA ILE A 450 -7.66 51.18 -25.20
C ILE A 450 -7.97 51.31 -26.72
N VAL A 451 -8.44 50.22 -27.33
CA VAL A 451 -8.79 50.17 -28.75
C VAL A 451 -10.18 50.81 -29.02
N GLY A 452 -10.94 51.15 -27.98
CA GLY A 452 -12.28 51.75 -28.10
C GLY A 452 -13.40 50.76 -28.46
N TRP A 453 -13.19 49.45 -28.28
CA TRP A 453 -14.21 48.42 -28.59
C TRP A 453 -15.34 48.39 -27.57
N MET A 454 -15.01 48.65 -26.27
CA MET A 454 -15.99 48.64 -25.16
C MET A 454 -15.49 49.50 -23.99
N PRO A 455 -16.41 50.00 -23.11
CA PRO A 455 -16.03 50.74 -21.92
C PRO A 455 -15.24 49.89 -20.93
N PHE A 456 -14.39 50.56 -20.12
CA PHE A 456 -13.54 49.84 -19.14
C PHE A 456 -14.34 48.99 -18.15
N SER A 457 -15.50 49.48 -17.68
CA SER A 457 -16.33 48.71 -16.75
C SER A 457 -16.80 47.37 -17.32
N GLU A 458 -17.21 47.34 -18.58
CA GLU A 458 -17.65 46.12 -19.27
C GLU A 458 -16.45 45.16 -19.53
N SER A 459 -15.33 45.71 -19.99
CA SER A 459 -14.10 44.96 -20.24
C SER A 459 -13.57 44.33 -18.95
N PHE A 460 -13.56 45.08 -17.86
CA PHE A 460 -13.12 44.62 -16.56
C PHE A 460 -14.09 43.58 -16.00
N TYR A 461 -15.40 43.73 -16.17
CA TYR A 461 -16.40 42.75 -15.80
C TYR A 461 -16.17 41.41 -16.53
N ARG A 462 -15.96 41.41 -17.83
CA ARG A 462 -15.63 40.23 -18.62
C ARG A 462 -14.31 39.58 -18.18
N ALA A 463 -13.34 40.35 -17.78
CA ALA A 463 -12.07 39.88 -17.25
C ALA A 463 -12.28 39.14 -15.89
N MET A 464 -13.12 39.67 -14.99
CA MET A 464 -13.47 39.00 -13.73
C MET A 464 -14.26 37.74 -13.98
N LEU A 465 -15.20 37.77 -14.93
CA LEU A 465 -15.96 36.60 -15.35
C LEU A 465 -15.03 35.50 -15.89
N LEU A 466 -14.03 35.87 -16.71
CA LEU A 466 -13.03 34.97 -17.24
C LEU A 466 -12.17 34.35 -16.12
N LEU A 467 -11.83 35.13 -15.09
CA LEU A 467 -11.04 34.69 -13.96
C LEU A 467 -11.74 33.53 -13.20
N VAL A 468 -13.05 33.68 -12.98
CA VAL A 468 -13.89 32.64 -12.36
C VAL A 468 -14.06 31.45 -13.31
N ALA A 469 -14.40 31.71 -14.57
CA ALA A 469 -14.69 30.68 -15.57
C ALA A 469 -13.50 29.75 -15.84
N ALA A 470 -12.29 30.28 -15.79
CA ALA A 470 -11.06 29.55 -16.09
C ALA A 470 -10.40 28.93 -14.85
N SER A 471 -10.99 29.04 -13.68
CA SER A 471 -10.44 28.39 -12.49
C SER A 471 -10.55 26.86 -12.56
N PRO A 472 -9.48 26.10 -12.28
CA PRO A 472 -9.47 24.64 -12.46
C PRO A 472 -9.91 23.84 -11.23
N CYS A 473 -10.81 24.36 -10.35
CA CYS A 473 -11.22 23.73 -9.08
C CYS A 473 -11.64 22.26 -9.23
N ALA A 474 -12.63 22.01 -10.10
CA ALA A 474 -13.14 20.66 -10.35
C ALA A 474 -12.06 19.70 -10.88
N LEU A 475 -11.07 20.22 -11.62
CA LEU A 475 -9.96 19.45 -12.14
C LEU A 475 -8.97 19.04 -11.04
N ALA A 476 -8.65 19.96 -10.14
CA ALA A 476 -7.70 19.74 -9.03
C ALA A 476 -8.24 18.67 -8.04
N ILE A 477 -9.54 18.68 -7.75
CA ILE A 477 -10.17 17.82 -6.73
C ILE A 477 -10.55 16.44 -7.30
N GLY A 478 -10.94 16.37 -8.57
CA GLY A 478 -11.57 15.19 -9.15
C GLY A 478 -10.73 13.92 -9.10
N THR A 479 -9.43 14.02 -9.33
CA THR A 479 -8.51 12.87 -9.31
C THR A 479 -8.18 12.42 -7.89
N PRO A 480 -7.72 13.29 -6.96
CA PRO A 480 -7.46 12.88 -5.57
C PRO A 480 -8.68 12.25 -4.89
N ALA A 481 -9.86 12.85 -5.03
CA ALA A 481 -11.09 12.30 -4.45
C ALA A 481 -11.42 10.91 -4.99
N THR A 482 -11.23 10.68 -6.29
CA THR A 482 -11.49 9.38 -6.93
C THR A 482 -10.49 8.32 -6.45
N VAL A 483 -9.20 8.66 -6.36
CA VAL A 483 -8.14 7.77 -5.89
C VAL A 483 -8.39 7.39 -4.43
N LEU A 484 -8.66 8.37 -3.57
CA LEU A 484 -8.92 8.13 -2.15
C LEU A 484 -10.15 7.23 -1.94
N ALA A 485 -11.25 7.50 -2.65
CA ALA A 485 -12.45 6.66 -2.59
C ALA A 485 -12.18 5.24 -3.11
N GLY A 486 -11.34 5.08 -4.15
CA GLY A 486 -10.93 3.79 -4.69
C GLY A 486 -10.10 2.97 -3.70
N ILE A 487 -9.07 3.59 -3.10
CA ILE A 487 -8.22 2.94 -2.10
C ILE A 487 -9.04 2.56 -0.86
N ALA A 488 -9.90 3.46 -0.36
CA ALA A 488 -10.77 3.18 0.77
C ALA A 488 -11.71 1.99 0.51
N GLN A 489 -12.30 1.92 -0.69
CA GLN A 489 -13.18 0.81 -1.07
C GLN A 489 -12.42 -0.49 -1.27
N ALA A 490 -11.19 -0.45 -1.81
CA ALA A 490 -10.32 -1.62 -1.91
C ALA A 490 -9.98 -2.19 -0.52
N ALA A 491 -9.51 -1.34 0.40
CA ALA A 491 -9.15 -1.72 1.77
C ALA A 491 -10.33 -2.35 2.54
N ARG A 492 -11.53 -1.78 2.43
CA ARG A 492 -12.77 -2.35 3.04
C ARG A 492 -13.16 -3.74 2.50
N ASN A 493 -12.66 -4.11 1.33
CA ASN A 493 -12.90 -5.42 0.72
C ASN A 493 -11.68 -6.35 0.79
N GLY A 494 -10.72 -6.07 1.69
CA GLY A 494 -9.56 -6.91 1.90
C GLY A 494 -8.52 -6.85 0.78
N VAL A 495 -8.45 -5.73 0.04
CA VAL A 495 -7.41 -5.47 -0.96
C VAL A 495 -6.66 -4.21 -0.59
N LEU A 496 -5.36 -4.33 -0.33
CA LEU A 496 -4.49 -3.21 -0.01
C LEU A 496 -3.79 -2.73 -1.28
N ILE A 497 -3.86 -1.45 -1.58
CA ILE A 497 -3.22 -0.82 -2.75
C ILE A 497 -2.30 0.27 -2.26
N LYS A 498 -1.00 0.20 -2.55
CA LYS A 498 0.05 1.11 -2.06
C LYS A 498 0.09 2.49 -2.73
N GLY A 499 -0.92 2.90 -3.48
CA GLY A 499 -0.96 4.24 -4.04
C GLY A 499 -1.85 4.43 -5.25
N GLY A 500 -2.07 5.69 -5.59
CA GLY A 500 -2.84 6.08 -6.77
C GLY A 500 -2.24 5.56 -8.08
N VAL A 501 -0.92 5.48 -8.14
CA VAL A 501 -0.18 4.89 -9.28
C VAL A 501 -0.62 3.45 -9.51
N HIS A 502 -0.62 2.64 -8.46
CA HIS A 502 -0.93 1.20 -8.54
C HIS A 502 -2.41 0.97 -8.81
N LEU A 503 -3.30 1.82 -8.23
CA LEU A 503 -4.73 1.81 -8.55
C LEU A 503 -4.98 2.08 -10.04
N GLU A 504 -4.32 3.09 -10.64
CA GLU A 504 -4.47 3.36 -12.07
C GLU A 504 -3.85 2.25 -12.94
N ASN A 505 -2.69 1.74 -12.57
CA ASN A 505 -1.99 0.69 -13.31
C ASN A 505 -2.78 -0.62 -13.31
N LEU A 506 -3.35 -1.01 -12.16
CA LEU A 506 -4.22 -2.19 -12.05
C LEU A 506 -5.43 -2.08 -13.01
N GLY A 507 -5.97 -0.87 -13.21
CA GLY A 507 -7.04 -0.59 -14.18
C GLY A 507 -6.60 -0.65 -15.66
N ARG A 508 -5.28 -0.67 -15.94
CA ARG A 508 -4.73 -0.75 -17.31
C ARG A 508 -4.31 -2.16 -17.72
N LEU A 509 -4.37 -3.13 -16.82
CA LEU A 509 -3.85 -4.46 -17.05
C LEU A 509 -4.50 -5.13 -18.27
N ASN A 510 -3.64 -5.66 -19.16
CA ASN A 510 -3.99 -6.51 -20.28
C ASN A 510 -3.68 -7.97 -19.99
N ALA A 511 -2.62 -8.24 -19.24
CA ALA A 511 -2.16 -9.58 -18.88
C ALA A 511 -1.90 -9.70 -17.39
N ILE A 512 -2.09 -10.90 -16.85
CA ILE A 512 -1.73 -11.26 -15.48
C ILE A 512 -0.92 -12.54 -15.52
N ALA A 513 0.28 -12.50 -14.96
CA ALA A 513 1.15 -13.64 -14.74
C ALA A 513 0.95 -14.16 -13.32
N PHE A 514 0.71 -15.44 -13.17
CA PHE A 514 0.51 -16.12 -11.90
C PHE A 514 1.69 -17.04 -11.62
N ASP A 515 2.29 -16.94 -10.45
CA ASP A 515 3.08 -18.06 -9.97
C ASP A 515 2.21 -19.29 -9.77
N LYS A 516 2.76 -20.46 -9.91
CA LYS A 516 2.02 -21.71 -9.67
C LYS A 516 1.86 -21.97 -8.17
N THR A 517 2.99 -22.11 -7.47
CA THR A 517 3.05 -22.66 -6.12
C THR A 517 2.63 -21.62 -5.08
N GLY A 518 1.69 -21.97 -4.19
CA GLY A 518 1.18 -21.02 -3.19
C GLY A 518 0.25 -19.93 -3.74
N THR A 519 0.10 -19.81 -5.08
CA THR A 519 -0.77 -18.82 -5.74
C THR A 519 -1.97 -19.48 -6.43
N LEU A 520 -1.76 -20.20 -7.52
CA LEU A 520 -2.82 -21.01 -8.17
C LEU A 520 -3.08 -22.31 -7.43
N THR A 521 -2.09 -22.82 -6.72
CA THR A 521 -2.16 -24.01 -5.87
C THR A 521 -2.08 -23.63 -4.39
N GLU A 522 -2.38 -24.56 -3.48
CA GLU A 522 -2.32 -24.32 -2.03
C GLU A 522 -0.89 -24.22 -1.48
N GLY A 523 0.14 -24.61 -2.28
CA GLY A 523 1.53 -24.69 -1.82
C GLY A 523 1.75 -25.82 -0.80
N LYS A 524 0.78 -26.70 -0.66
CA LYS A 524 0.81 -27.82 0.26
C LYS A 524 0.63 -29.13 -0.50
N PHE A 525 1.65 -29.98 -0.47
CA PHE A 525 1.52 -31.31 -1.04
C PHE A 525 0.37 -32.07 -0.38
N GLN A 526 -0.38 -32.81 -1.20
CA GLN A 526 -1.42 -33.74 -0.79
C GLN A 526 -1.14 -35.12 -1.40
N VAL A 527 -1.49 -36.19 -0.69
CA VAL A 527 -1.47 -37.56 -1.22
C VAL A 527 -2.69 -37.73 -2.11
N THR A 528 -2.48 -37.71 -3.41
CA THR A 528 -3.54 -37.85 -4.42
C THR A 528 -3.79 -39.29 -4.81
N ASP A 529 -2.76 -40.16 -4.78
CA ASP A 529 -2.82 -41.54 -5.22
C ASP A 529 -2.13 -42.44 -4.21
N VAL A 530 -2.75 -43.56 -3.90
CA VAL A 530 -2.18 -44.67 -3.11
C VAL A 530 -2.37 -45.96 -3.87
N ILE A 531 -1.33 -46.40 -4.56
CA ILE A 531 -1.38 -47.60 -5.40
C ILE A 531 -0.68 -48.74 -4.67
N PRO A 532 -1.43 -49.72 -4.15
CA PRO A 532 -0.87 -50.87 -3.42
C PRO A 532 -0.34 -51.95 -4.36
N PHE A 533 0.67 -52.68 -3.92
CA PHE A 533 1.25 -53.84 -4.57
C PHE A 533 1.27 -55.05 -3.64
N ASN A 534 1.48 -56.20 -4.24
CA ASN A 534 1.65 -57.49 -3.53
C ASN A 534 0.52 -57.79 -2.54
N GLY A 535 -0.72 -57.43 -2.84
CA GLY A 535 -1.87 -57.76 -1.98
C GLY A 535 -2.03 -56.83 -0.76
N SER A 536 -1.22 -55.77 -0.66
CA SER A 536 -1.36 -54.73 0.40
C SER A 536 -2.64 -53.92 0.18
N LYS A 537 -3.20 -53.36 1.25
CA LYS A 537 -4.31 -52.41 1.15
C LYS A 537 -3.79 -51.00 1.09
N PRO A 538 -4.50 -50.05 0.41
CA PRO A 538 -4.08 -48.63 0.37
C PRO A 538 -3.85 -48.04 1.75
N ASP A 539 -4.71 -48.36 2.74
CA ASP A 539 -4.61 -47.85 4.09
C ASP A 539 -3.41 -48.43 4.86
N ASP A 540 -2.99 -49.69 4.57
CA ASP A 540 -1.78 -50.25 5.17
C ASP A 540 -0.50 -49.55 4.65
N VAL A 541 -0.46 -49.25 3.35
CA VAL A 541 0.64 -48.51 2.73
C VAL A 541 0.75 -47.10 3.35
N LEU A 542 -0.39 -46.39 3.46
CA LEU A 542 -0.43 -45.04 4.00
C LEU A 542 -0.13 -45.05 5.52
N ARG A 543 -0.61 -46.03 6.28
CA ARG A 543 -0.36 -46.19 7.71
C ARG A 543 1.13 -46.38 8.01
N LEU A 544 1.81 -47.27 7.25
CA LEU A 544 3.24 -47.49 7.43
C LEU A 544 4.08 -46.31 6.99
N ALA A 545 3.70 -45.66 5.88
CA ALA A 545 4.35 -44.45 5.43
C ALA A 545 4.18 -43.29 6.42
N GLY A 546 2.97 -43.08 6.95
CA GLY A 546 2.68 -42.10 7.98
C GLY A 546 3.45 -42.36 9.28
N ALA A 547 3.61 -43.65 9.69
CA ALA A 547 4.38 -44.01 10.87
C ALA A 547 5.86 -43.60 10.79
N VAL A 548 6.51 -43.82 9.66
CA VAL A 548 7.90 -43.41 9.43
C VAL A 548 8.02 -41.90 9.33
N GLU A 549 7.13 -41.24 8.56
CA GLU A 549 7.22 -39.83 8.25
C GLU A 549 6.78 -38.90 9.41
N GLN A 550 6.18 -39.43 10.48
CA GLN A 550 5.85 -38.62 11.69
C GLN A 550 7.06 -37.88 12.29
N GLN A 551 8.26 -38.40 12.06
CA GLN A 551 9.50 -37.86 12.63
C GLN A 551 10.21 -36.88 11.65
N SER A 552 9.65 -36.65 10.47
CA SER A 552 10.23 -35.80 9.43
C SER A 552 9.47 -34.47 9.32
N SER A 553 10.21 -33.37 9.17
CA SER A 553 9.65 -32.06 8.91
C SER A 553 9.53 -31.75 7.39
N HIS A 554 9.88 -32.69 6.52
CA HIS A 554 9.82 -32.51 5.08
C HIS A 554 8.36 -32.29 4.59
N PRO A 555 8.07 -31.39 3.64
CA PRO A 555 6.71 -31.10 3.16
C PRO A 555 5.95 -32.34 2.67
N LEU A 556 6.62 -33.27 1.98
CA LEU A 556 6.03 -34.53 1.55
C LEU A 556 5.66 -35.43 2.73
N ALA A 557 6.50 -35.49 3.76
CA ALA A 557 6.25 -36.23 4.99
C ALA A 557 5.00 -35.72 5.71
N LEU A 558 4.89 -34.39 5.87
CA LEU A 558 3.73 -33.75 6.49
C LEU A 558 2.43 -34.07 5.73
N ALA A 559 2.49 -34.13 4.40
CA ALA A 559 1.37 -34.51 3.55
C ALA A 559 0.90 -35.95 3.79
N ILE A 560 1.84 -36.89 3.89
CA ILE A 560 1.56 -38.33 4.16
C ILE A 560 0.94 -38.51 5.56
N VAL A 561 1.52 -37.86 6.58
CA VAL A 561 0.99 -37.90 7.94
C VAL A 561 -0.41 -37.30 8.03
N ARG A 562 -0.65 -36.18 7.35
CA ARG A 562 -1.98 -35.56 7.27
C ARG A 562 -2.99 -36.50 6.63
N ALA A 563 -2.69 -37.06 5.46
CA ALA A 563 -3.58 -38.00 4.77
C ALA A 563 -3.91 -39.25 5.60
N ALA A 564 -2.93 -39.77 6.36
CA ALA A 564 -3.17 -40.88 7.27
C ALA A 564 -4.10 -40.49 8.46
N LYS A 565 -3.94 -39.29 9.02
CA LYS A 565 -4.80 -38.76 10.08
C LYS A 565 -6.23 -38.49 9.58
N GLU A 566 -6.41 -37.95 8.43
CA GLU A 566 -7.72 -37.70 7.79
C GLU A 566 -8.50 -38.99 7.56
N ARG A 567 -7.81 -40.09 7.30
CA ARG A 567 -8.42 -41.45 7.23
C ARG A 567 -8.55 -42.12 8.59
N ASN A 568 -8.26 -41.43 9.71
CA ASN A 568 -8.32 -41.96 11.08
C ASN A 568 -7.45 -43.22 11.27
N LEU A 569 -6.30 -43.34 10.60
CA LEU A 569 -5.41 -44.45 10.72
C LEU A 569 -4.55 -44.30 11.98
N THR A 570 -4.51 -45.38 12.80
CA THR A 570 -3.62 -45.46 13.97
C THR A 570 -2.19 -45.71 13.49
N LEU A 571 -1.29 -44.73 13.69
CA LEU A 571 0.09 -44.81 13.26
C LEU A 571 0.94 -45.52 14.32
N PRO A 572 1.61 -46.68 14.01
CA PRO A 572 2.53 -47.33 14.94
C PRO A 572 3.79 -46.49 15.18
N LEU A 573 4.47 -46.76 16.27
CA LEU A 573 5.75 -46.09 16.58
C LEU A 573 6.83 -46.57 15.63
N ALA A 574 7.54 -45.59 15.01
CA ALA A 574 8.74 -45.87 14.25
C ALA A 574 9.99 -45.54 15.08
N ASN A 575 11.04 -46.35 14.94
CA ASN A 575 12.29 -46.17 15.66
C ASN A 575 13.48 -46.07 14.70
N GLY A 576 14.46 -45.23 15.04
CA GLY A 576 15.70 -45.16 14.30
C GLY A 576 15.53 -44.60 12.88
N LEU A 577 14.92 -43.39 12.75
CA LEU A 577 14.80 -42.70 11.49
C LEU A 577 16.18 -42.31 10.93
N GLU A 578 16.50 -42.77 9.74
CA GLU A 578 17.69 -42.45 8.99
C GLU A 578 17.26 -41.71 7.71
N ASN A 579 17.73 -40.44 7.58
CA ASN A 579 17.47 -39.66 6.36
C ASN A 579 18.58 -39.94 5.35
N ILE A 580 18.19 -40.27 4.13
CA ILE A 580 19.08 -40.46 2.98
C ILE A 580 18.89 -39.29 2.03
N PRO A 581 19.81 -38.29 2.07
CA PRO A 581 19.62 -37.02 1.35
C PRO A 581 19.32 -37.22 -0.14
N GLY A 582 18.25 -36.54 -0.61
CA GLY A 582 17.81 -36.59 -2.02
C GLY A 582 17.22 -37.93 -2.49
N ARG A 583 17.03 -38.91 -1.59
CA ARG A 583 16.54 -40.25 -1.95
C ARG A 583 15.29 -40.65 -1.17
N GLY A 584 15.26 -40.44 0.16
CA GLY A 584 14.18 -40.84 1.03
C GLY A 584 14.61 -41.13 2.45
N VAL A 585 13.84 -41.95 3.16
CA VAL A 585 14.02 -42.27 4.59
C VAL A 585 13.93 -43.76 4.84
N ARG A 586 14.57 -44.20 5.93
CA ARG A 586 14.52 -45.56 6.46
C ARG A 586 14.22 -45.53 7.95
N SER A 587 13.38 -46.42 8.43
CA SER A 587 13.09 -46.58 9.85
C SER A 587 12.68 -48.02 10.17
N GLN A 588 12.56 -48.38 11.45
CA GLN A 588 11.99 -49.63 11.89
C GLN A 588 10.57 -49.43 12.43
N VAL A 589 9.61 -50.13 11.87
CA VAL A 589 8.21 -50.12 12.31
C VAL A 589 7.80 -51.57 12.67
N GLU A 590 7.30 -51.74 13.88
CA GLU A 590 6.91 -53.09 14.40
C GLU A 590 8.04 -54.13 14.28
N GLY A 591 9.30 -53.69 14.47
CA GLY A 591 10.49 -54.54 14.39
C GLY A 591 10.98 -54.90 12.99
N GLN A 592 10.36 -54.36 11.93
CA GLN A 592 10.74 -54.59 10.54
C GLN A 592 11.23 -53.30 9.88
N PRO A 593 12.25 -53.38 9.00
CA PRO A 593 12.76 -52.20 8.28
C PRO A 593 11.78 -51.74 7.22
N VAL A 594 11.39 -50.46 7.29
CA VAL A 594 10.54 -49.77 6.30
C VAL A 594 11.35 -48.68 5.61
N TRP A 595 11.29 -48.69 4.29
CA TRP A 595 11.96 -47.71 3.42
C TRP A 595 10.93 -46.93 2.63
N ILE A 596 11.11 -45.61 2.52
CA ILE A 596 10.23 -44.71 1.78
C ILE A 596 11.09 -43.76 0.98
N GLY A 597 10.82 -43.63 -0.34
CA GLY A 597 11.55 -42.67 -1.18
C GLY A 597 11.38 -42.90 -2.68
N SER A 598 12.22 -42.24 -3.44
CA SER A 598 12.24 -42.39 -4.91
C SER A 598 12.72 -43.77 -5.32
N LEU A 599 12.43 -44.21 -6.58
CA LEU A 599 12.93 -45.47 -7.10
C LEU A 599 14.45 -45.57 -7.03
N LYS A 600 15.17 -44.50 -7.22
CA LYS A 600 16.63 -44.43 -7.09
C LYS A 600 17.15 -44.84 -5.71
N LEU A 601 16.37 -44.69 -4.63
CA LEU A 601 16.71 -45.16 -3.31
C LEU A 601 16.89 -46.67 -3.31
N PHE A 602 16.00 -47.37 -3.95
CA PHE A 602 15.97 -48.83 -4.00
C PHE A 602 16.98 -49.41 -4.99
N GLU A 603 17.29 -48.74 -6.08
CA GLU A 603 18.34 -49.13 -7.03
C GLU A 603 19.74 -49.04 -6.43
N ASP A 604 20.05 -47.88 -5.82
CA ASP A 604 21.41 -47.55 -5.37
C ASP A 604 21.75 -48.24 -3.99
N LYS A 605 20.80 -48.25 -3.09
CA LYS A 605 21.05 -48.68 -1.69
C LYS A 605 20.55 -50.07 -1.32
N ALA A 606 19.47 -50.52 -1.96
CA ALA A 606 18.91 -51.84 -1.69
C ALA A 606 19.34 -52.96 -2.64
N GLY A 607 20.02 -52.60 -3.76
CA GLY A 607 20.51 -53.54 -4.74
C GLY A 607 19.41 -54.41 -5.34
N LYS A 608 18.17 -53.98 -5.37
CA LYS A 608 17.01 -54.73 -5.80
C LYS A 608 16.63 -54.42 -7.22
N VAL A 609 16.31 -55.45 -7.94
CA VAL A 609 15.67 -55.38 -9.27
C VAL A 609 14.22 -54.93 -9.03
N ILE A 610 13.88 -53.73 -9.49
CA ILE A 610 12.52 -53.17 -9.36
C ILE A 610 11.64 -53.81 -10.42
N ASP A 611 10.47 -54.28 -10.02
CA ASP A 611 9.50 -54.87 -10.92
C ASP A 611 9.08 -53.82 -12.01
N LYS A 612 8.98 -54.29 -13.26
CA LYS A 612 8.54 -53.47 -14.37
C LYS A 612 7.18 -52.78 -14.11
N THR A 613 6.30 -53.45 -13.40
CA THR A 613 4.97 -52.93 -13.01
C THR A 613 5.09 -51.70 -12.13
N ILE A 614 6.01 -51.71 -11.18
CA ILE A 614 6.27 -50.58 -10.25
C ILE A 614 6.91 -49.42 -11.00
N GLN A 615 7.89 -49.72 -11.90
CA GLN A 615 8.52 -48.70 -12.73
C GLN A 615 7.49 -48.02 -13.66
N GLN A 616 6.62 -48.79 -14.29
CA GLN A 616 5.56 -48.26 -15.13
C GLN A 616 4.57 -47.39 -14.36
N THR A 617 4.17 -47.81 -13.17
CA THR A 617 3.26 -47.05 -12.31
C THR A 617 3.88 -45.72 -11.86
N VAL A 618 5.14 -45.73 -11.40
CA VAL A 618 5.87 -44.50 -11.04
C VAL A 618 5.98 -43.58 -12.25
N THR A 619 6.42 -44.08 -13.40
CA THR A 619 6.52 -43.29 -14.63
C THR A 619 5.15 -42.73 -15.09
N GLN A 620 4.07 -43.49 -14.91
CA GLN A 620 2.72 -43.00 -15.21
C GLN A 620 2.31 -41.86 -14.28
N LEU A 621 2.52 -42.00 -12.98
CA LEU A 621 2.24 -40.91 -12.01
C LEU A 621 3.10 -39.68 -12.26
N GLU A 622 4.39 -39.87 -12.52
CA GLU A 622 5.31 -38.73 -12.81
C GLU A 622 4.94 -38.03 -14.12
N ASN A 623 4.52 -38.78 -15.14
CA ASN A 623 4.02 -38.20 -16.38
C ASN A 623 2.71 -37.41 -16.21
N THR A 624 1.99 -37.63 -15.10
CA THR A 624 0.79 -36.87 -14.71
C THR A 624 1.10 -35.86 -13.61
N GLY A 625 2.35 -35.46 -13.47
CA GLY A 625 2.76 -34.34 -12.59
C GLY A 625 2.80 -34.64 -11.09
N ARG A 626 2.80 -35.91 -10.70
CA ARG A 626 2.89 -36.31 -9.31
C ARG A 626 4.34 -36.54 -8.90
N THR A 627 4.69 -36.13 -7.70
CA THR A 627 5.91 -36.59 -7.03
C THR A 627 5.64 -37.96 -6.45
N THR A 628 6.48 -38.94 -6.73
CA THR A 628 6.25 -40.33 -6.31
C THR A 628 7.11 -40.71 -5.12
N MET A 629 6.52 -41.44 -4.17
CA MET A 629 7.24 -42.07 -3.06
C MET A 629 6.87 -43.54 -2.98
N THR A 630 7.86 -44.42 -3.14
CA THR A 630 7.69 -45.87 -3.09
C THR A 630 7.89 -46.34 -1.65
N VAL A 631 7.02 -47.20 -1.13
CA VAL A 631 7.03 -47.76 0.22
C VAL A 631 7.40 -49.22 0.17
N SER A 632 8.40 -49.62 0.95
CA SER A 632 8.83 -51.04 1.07
C SER A 632 9.01 -51.41 2.53
N ARG A 633 8.63 -52.65 2.88
CA ARG A 633 8.80 -53.26 4.22
C ARG A 633 9.54 -54.61 4.05
N ASP A 634 10.59 -54.78 4.84
CA ASP A 634 11.43 -55.99 4.80
C ASP A 634 11.81 -56.43 3.40
N GLY A 635 12.04 -55.46 2.57
CA GLY A 635 12.44 -55.69 1.17
C GLY A 635 11.32 -55.98 0.20
N MET A 636 10.08 -56.07 0.61
CA MET A 636 8.91 -56.23 -0.28
C MET A 636 8.29 -54.86 -0.54
N PHE A 637 8.03 -54.56 -1.79
CA PHE A 637 7.35 -53.31 -2.16
C PHE A 637 5.85 -53.44 -1.83
N LEU A 638 5.35 -52.48 -1.02
CA LEU A 638 3.96 -52.44 -0.58
C LEU A 638 3.09 -51.54 -1.42
N GLY A 639 3.64 -50.44 -1.96
CA GLY A 639 2.89 -49.53 -2.77
C GLY A 639 3.69 -48.29 -3.19
N VAL A 640 3.05 -47.45 -3.98
CA VAL A 640 3.53 -46.16 -4.42
C VAL A 640 2.51 -45.09 -4.05
N LEU A 641 3.00 -44.04 -3.41
CA LEU A 641 2.25 -42.81 -3.11
C LEU A 641 2.52 -41.80 -4.22
N GLY A 642 1.46 -41.22 -4.77
CA GLY A 642 1.51 -40.03 -5.62
C GLY A 642 1.15 -38.81 -4.81
N LEU A 643 2.00 -37.81 -4.84
CA LEU A 643 1.79 -36.52 -4.14
C LEU A 643 1.84 -35.38 -5.16
N SER A 644 0.92 -34.43 -5.05
CA SER A 644 0.94 -33.22 -5.87
C SER A 644 0.50 -32.02 -5.06
N ASP A 645 0.91 -30.87 -5.53
CA ASP A 645 0.34 -29.61 -5.10
C ASP A 645 -0.99 -29.39 -5.85
N VAL A 646 -2.07 -29.20 -5.12
CA VAL A 646 -3.43 -29.19 -5.64
C VAL A 646 -3.88 -27.77 -5.93
N ALA A 647 -4.57 -27.56 -7.04
CA ALA A 647 -5.17 -26.27 -7.38
C ALA A 647 -6.12 -25.79 -6.26
N ARG A 648 -6.03 -24.49 -5.94
CA ARG A 648 -6.95 -23.89 -4.94
C ARG A 648 -8.40 -24.04 -5.38
N PRO A 649 -9.33 -24.33 -4.47
CA PRO A 649 -10.75 -24.39 -4.78
C PRO A 649 -11.23 -23.09 -5.43
N GLY A 650 -11.97 -23.17 -6.53
CA GLY A 650 -12.57 -22.01 -7.17
C GLY A 650 -11.67 -21.15 -8.07
N VAL A 651 -10.38 -21.45 -8.22
CA VAL A 651 -9.45 -20.68 -9.07
C VAL A 651 -9.97 -20.54 -10.51
N ALA A 652 -10.51 -21.59 -11.13
CA ALA A 652 -11.08 -21.53 -12.46
C ALA A 652 -12.20 -20.48 -12.60
N ALA A 653 -13.06 -20.36 -11.58
CA ALA A 653 -14.10 -19.33 -11.54
C ALA A 653 -13.49 -17.92 -11.40
N VAL A 654 -12.45 -17.75 -10.60
CA VAL A 654 -11.72 -16.48 -10.47
C VAL A 654 -11.11 -16.06 -11.81
N LEU A 655 -10.42 -16.95 -12.49
CA LEU A 655 -9.82 -16.69 -13.81
C LEU A 655 -10.89 -16.33 -14.86
N SER A 656 -12.04 -17.00 -14.83
CA SER A 656 -13.18 -16.65 -15.69
C SER A 656 -13.71 -15.22 -15.39
N ARG A 657 -13.85 -14.85 -14.10
CA ARG A 657 -14.24 -13.49 -13.70
C ARG A 657 -13.23 -12.44 -14.14
N LEU A 658 -11.93 -12.74 -14.09
CA LEU A 658 -10.89 -11.84 -14.60
C LEU A 658 -11.03 -11.58 -16.10
N ARG A 659 -11.36 -12.59 -16.88
CA ARG A 659 -11.68 -12.40 -18.32
C ARG A 659 -12.92 -11.51 -18.50
N ASN A 660 -13.96 -11.71 -17.70
CA ASN A 660 -15.18 -10.90 -17.76
C ASN A 660 -14.93 -9.43 -17.41
N VAL A 661 -14.05 -9.12 -16.45
CA VAL A 661 -13.62 -7.74 -16.20
C VAL A 661 -12.63 -7.22 -17.22
N GLY A 662 -12.25 -8.01 -18.24
CA GLY A 662 -11.54 -7.61 -19.45
C GLY A 662 -10.02 -7.81 -19.42
N VAL A 663 -9.48 -8.66 -18.55
CA VAL A 663 -8.10 -9.15 -18.65
C VAL A 663 -8.03 -10.16 -19.80
N LYS A 664 -7.15 -9.91 -20.77
CA LYS A 664 -7.10 -10.71 -22.01
C LYS A 664 -6.22 -11.95 -21.89
N HIS A 665 -5.09 -11.84 -21.19
CA HIS A 665 -4.07 -12.88 -21.12
C HIS A 665 -3.86 -13.27 -19.65
N LEU A 666 -4.03 -14.57 -19.38
CA LEU A 666 -3.77 -15.18 -18.07
C LEU A 666 -2.67 -16.21 -18.30
N ILE A 667 -1.53 -15.99 -17.65
CA ILE A 667 -0.28 -16.70 -17.90
C ILE A 667 0.15 -17.37 -16.61
N MET A 668 0.55 -18.63 -16.65
CA MET A 668 1.13 -19.33 -15.51
C MET A 668 2.65 -19.38 -15.68
N LEU A 669 3.37 -18.97 -14.62
CA LEU A 669 4.83 -19.10 -14.51
C LEU A 669 5.15 -20.24 -13.54
N THR A 670 6.04 -21.15 -13.93
CA THR A 670 6.42 -22.25 -13.05
C THR A 670 7.83 -22.78 -13.34
N GLY A 671 8.51 -23.27 -12.31
CA GLY A 671 9.74 -24.03 -12.45
C GLY A 671 9.52 -25.51 -12.80
N ASP A 672 8.26 -25.96 -12.80
CA ASP A 672 7.96 -27.32 -13.19
C ASP A 672 8.15 -27.53 -14.70
N ASN A 673 8.29 -28.82 -15.10
CA ASN A 673 8.36 -29.15 -16.51
C ASN A 673 7.04 -28.87 -17.24
N GLN A 674 7.14 -28.70 -18.56
CA GLN A 674 6.03 -28.35 -19.46
C GLN A 674 4.81 -29.29 -19.33
N LYS A 675 5.00 -30.59 -19.06
CA LYS A 675 3.88 -31.57 -18.98
C LYS A 675 3.05 -31.33 -17.71
N VAL A 676 3.71 -31.17 -16.57
CA VAL A 676 3.08 -30.89 -15.27
C VAL A 676 2.34 -29.55 -15.34
N ALA A 677 2.99 -28.54 -15.91
CA ALA A 677 2.41 -27.21 -16.08
C ALA A 677 1.14 -27.25 -16.95
N GLN A 678 1.14 -28.01 -18.05
CA GLN A 678 -0.03 -28.17 -18.92
C GLN A 678 -1.23 -28.79 -18.20
N GLN A 679 -1.01 -29.77 -17.34
CA GLN A 679 -2.09 -30.42 -16.60
C GLN A 679 -2.79 -29.44 -15.65
N ILE A 680 -2.01 -28.73 -14.85
CA ILE A 680 -2.55 -27.73 -13.91
C ILE A 680 -3.24 -26.59 -14.69
N ALA A 681 -2.64 -26.13 -15.78
CA ALA A 681 -3.21 -25.08 -16.60
C ALA A 681 -4.57 -25.48 -17.21
N GLN A 682 -4.74 -26.73 -17.64
CA GLN A 682 -6.03 -27.25 -18.11
C GLN A 682 -7.07 -27.28 -16.98
N GLU A 683 -6.68 -27.71 -15.78
CA GLU A 683 -7.56 -27.77 -14.62
C GLU A 683 -8.05 -26.37 -14.20
N VAL A 684 -7.16 -25.39 -14.14
CA VAL A 684 -7.50 -24.02 -13.72
C VAL A 684 -8.00 -23.14 -14.86
N GLY A 685 -7.84 -23.57 -16.11
CA GLY A 685 -8.29 -22.82 -17.29
C GLY A 685 -7.34 -21.70 -17.73
N VAL A 686 -6.05 -21.81 -17.47
CA VAL A 686 -5.01 -20.90 -17.99
C VAL A 686 -4.64 -21.31 -19.42
N THR A 687 -4.44 -20.33 -20.32
CA THR A 687 -4.16 -20.60 -21.74
C THR A 687 -2.68 -20.52 -22.09
N ASN A 688 -1.93 -19.68 -21.39
CA ASN A 688 -0.52 -19.43 -21.66
C ASN A 688 0.33 -19.96 -20.50
N ILE A 689 1.39 -20.69 -20.83
CA ILE A 689 2.25 -21.37 -19.84
C ILE A 689 3.70 -21.03 -20.17
N GLU A 690 4.44 -20.62 -19.17
CA GLU A 690 5.89 -20.49 -19.18
C GLU A 690 6.42 -21.47 -18.12
N ALA A 691 7.00 -22.56 -18.57
CA ALA A 691 7.48 -23.67 -17.75
C ALA A 691 9.01 -23.73 -17.72
N ASP A 692 9.57 -24.63 -16.89
CA ASP A 692 11.02 -24.84 -16.73
C ASP A 692 11.79 -23.54 -16.36
N LEU A 693 11.14 -22.59 -15.66
CA LEU A 693 11.74 -21.30 -15.29
C LEU A 693 12.55 -21.41 -14.00
N LEU A 694 13.80 -20.94 -14.03
CA LEU A 694 14.53 -20.61 -12.81
C LEU A 694 14.01 -19.29 -12.23
N PRO A 695 14.25 -19.00 -10.94
CA PRO A 695 13.83 -17.74 -10.33
C PRO A 695 14.29 -16.49 -11.11
N GLU A 696 15.52 -16.51 -11.65
CA GLU A 696 16.09 -15.45 -12.48
C GLU A 696 15.37 -15.31 -13.83
N ASP A 697 14.90 -16.40 -14.43
CA ASP A 697 14.19 -16.39 -15.71
C ASP A 697 12.80 -15.77 -15.60
N LYS A 698 12.15 -15.84 -14.42
CA LYS A 698 10.85 -15.19 -14.15
C LYS A 698 10.92 -13.70 -14.40
N LEU A 699 12.00 -13.04 -13.96
CA LEU A 699 12.20 -11.60 -14.19
C LEU A 699 12.29 -11.27 -15.68
N GLY A 700 13.13 -11.98 -16.42
CA GLY A 700 13.26 -11.83 -17.89
C GLY A 700 11.95 -12.09 -18.62
N THR A 701 11.18 -13.07 -18.15
CA THR A 701 9.85 -13.40 -18.68
C THR A 701 8.87 -12.26 -18.47
N ILE A 702 8.78 -11.66 -17.26
CA ILE A 702 7.92 -10.51 -17.00
C ILE A 702 8.28 -9.32 -17.90
N GLN A 703 9.58 -9.02 -18.09
CA GLN A 703 10.01 -7.95 -19.00
C GLN A 703 9.60 -8.22 -20.45
N ARG A 704 9.68 -9.47 -20.90
CA ARG A 704 9.23 -9.88 -22.22
C ARG A 704 7.71 -9.70 -22.37
N LEU A 705 6.95 -10.18 -21.39
CA LEU A 705 5.49 -10.05 -21.38
C LEU A 705 5.04 -8.59 -21.36
N GLN A 706 5.76 -7.70 -20.66
CA GLN A 706 5.48 -6.26 -20.67
C GLN A 706 5.70 -5.64 -22.07
N LYS A 707 6.73 -6.08 -22.79
CA LYS A 707 6.96 -5.61 -24.16
C LYS A 707 5.88 -6.11 -25.12
N GLU A 708 5.34 -7.31 -24.90
CA GLU A 708 4.34 -7.95 -25.75
C GLU A 708 2.91 -7.44 -25.47
N TYR A 709 2.52 -7.36 -24.19
CA TYR A 709 1.14 -7.05 -23.78
C TYR A 709 0.96 -5.66 -23.16
N GLY A 710 2.03 -4.93 -22.93
CA GLY A 710 2.02 -3.62 -22.26
C GLY A 710 1.94 -3.76 -20.73
N ALA A 711 0.81 -3.39 -20.13
CA ALA A 711 0.65 -3.47 -18.67
C ALA A 711 0.40 -4.92 -18.22
N VAL A 712 1.33 -5.45 -17.41
CA VAL A 712 1.34 -6.83 -16.90
C VAL A 712 1.40 -6.80 -15.37
N ALA A 713 0.51 -7.54 -14.70
CA ALA A 713 0.67 -7.83 -13.28
C ALA A 713 1.38 -9.17 -13.07
N MET A 714 2.17 -9.27 -11.99
CA MET A 714 2.68 -10.51 -11.46
C MET A 714 2.01 -10.80 -10.12
N ILE A 715 1.59 -12.04 -9.91
CA ILE A 715 1.01 -12.51 -8.65
C ILE A 715 1.84 -13.67 -8.13
N GLY A 716 2.29 -13.56 -6.87
CA GLY A 716 3.10 -14.56 -6.19
C GLY A 716 2.98 -14.48 -4.67
N ASP A 717 3.67 -15.37 -3.96
CA ASP A 717 3.72 -15.40 -2.51
C ASP A 717 4.72 -14.38 -1.90
N GLY A 718 5.55 -13.76 -2.75
CA GLY A 718 6.50 -12.70 -2.38
C GLY A 718 7.80 -13.20 -1.75
N VAL A 719 7.98 -14.50 -1.55
CA VAL A 719 9.23 -15.04 -0.97
C VAL A 719 10.25 -15.31 -2.08
N ASN A 720 9.85 -16.07 -3.09
CA ASN A 720 10.73 -16.43 -4.21
C ASN A 720 10.57 -15.50 -5.43
N ASP A 721 9.46 -14.80 -5.50
CA ASP A 721 9.04 -14.01 -6.66
C ASP A 721 9.24 -12.50 -6.48
N ALA A 722 9.82 -12.04 -5.35
CA ALA A 722 10.02 -10.62 -5.05
C ALA A 722 10.63 -9.82 -6.22
N PRO A 723 11.70 -10.28 -6.92
CA PRO A 723 12.25 -9.56 -8.07
C PRO A 723 11.28 -9.45 -9.25
N ALA A 724 10.49 -10.51 -9.51
CA ALA A 724 9.48 -10.53 -10.57
C ALA A 724 8.28 -9.62 -10.24
N LEU A 725 7.84 -9.62 -8.97
CA LEU A 725 6.80 -8.73 -8.45
C LEU A 725 7.22 -7.26 -8.61
N ALA A 726 8.44 -6.90 -8.19
CA ALA A 726 8.97 -5.54 -8.30
C ALA A 726 9.14 -5.07 -9.75
N THR A 727 9.39 -6.00 -10.69
CA THR A 727 9.59 -5.69 -12.11
C THR A 727 8.28 -5.52 -12.87
N ALA A 728 7.20 -6.15 -12.43
CA ALA A 728 5.89 -6.08 -13.06
C ALA A 728 5.32 -4.64 -13.06
N THR A 729 4.37 -4.35 -13.96
CA THR A 729 3.64 -3.06 -13.92
C THR A 729 2.87 -2.91 -12.61
N VAL A 730 2.40 -4.03 -12.06
CA VAL A 730 1.81 -4.13 -10.71
C VAL A 730 2.21 -5.48 -10.13
N GLY A 731 2.96 -5.46 -9.02
CA GLY A 731 3.22 -6.64 -8.21
C GLY A 731 2.07 -6.88 -7.23
N ILE A 732 1.54 -8.08 -7.20
CA ILE A 732 0.42 -8.46 -6.33
C ILE A 732 0.85 -9.62 -5.43
N ALA A 733 0.90 -9.36 -4.12
CA ALA A 733 1.23 -10.40 -3.15
C ALA A 733 -0.03 -11.16 -2.71
N MET A 734 0.11 -12.50 -2.70
CA MET A 734 -0.78 -13.40 -1.98
C MET A 734 -0.28 -13.50 -0.54
N GLY A 735 -1.19 -13.51 0.38
CA GLY A 735 -0.84 -13.76 1.77
C GLY A 735 -1.46 -12.78 2.72
N GLY A 736 -2.32 -13.31 3.58
CA GLY A 736 -2.61 -12.69 4.84
C GLY A 736 -1.31 -12.64 5.65
N ALA A 737 -1.10 -11.56 6.34
CA ALA A 737 -0.28 -11.41 7.56
C ALA A 737 1.05 -12.19 7.73
N GLY A 738 1.40 -13.10 6.83
CA GLY A 738 2.48 -14.09 7.07
C GLY A 738 3.87 -13.63 6.64
N THR A 739 4.03 -12.95 5.53
CA THR A 739 5.37 -12.57 5.06
C THR A 739 5.50 -11.06 4.95
N ALA A 740 6.28 -10.48 5.88
CA ALA A 740 6.63 -9.06 5.87
C ALA A 740 7.22 -8.66 4.49
N VAL A 741 8.05 -9.51 3.92
CA VAL A 741 8.71 -9.30 2.62
C VAL A 741 7.71 -9.15 1.48
N ALA A 742 6.67 -10.00 1.42
CA ALA A 742 5.66 -9.89 0.37
C ALA A 742 4.89 -8.57 0.44
N LEU A 743 4.54 -8.15 1.67
CA LEU A 743 3.85 -6.89 1.90
C LEU A 743 4.75 -5.67 1.60
N GLU A 744 6.06 -5.77 1.77
CA GLU A 744 7.00 -4.69 1.46
C GLU A 744 7.26 -4.55 -0.03
N THR A 745 7.40 -5.65 -0.75
CA THR A 745 7.81 -5.66 -2.16
C THR A 745 6.66 -5.43 -3.14
N ALA A 746 5.44 -5.89 -2.80
CA ALA A 746 4.32 -5.81 -3.71
C ALA A 746 3.61 -4.45 -3.65
N ASP A 747 3.04 -4.03 -4.78
CA ASP A 747 2.23 -2.81 -4.95
C ASP A 747 0.79 -2.99 -4.45
N VAL A 748 0.32 -4.22 -4.46
CA VAL A 748 -1.02 -4.63 -4.04
C VAL A 748 -0.92 -5.91 -3.22
N ALA A 749 -1.65 -5.97 -2.11
CA ALA A 749 -1.74 -7.18 -1.29
C ALA A 749 -3.19 -7.65 -1.18
N LEU A 750 -3.40 -8.96 -1.36
CA LEU A 750 -4.68 -9.62 -1.16
C LEU A 750 -4.71 -10.20 0.25
N MET A 751 -5.57 -9.64 1.11
CA MET A 751 -5.72 -10.11 2.49
C MET A 751 -6.33 -11.52 2.54
N ALA A 752 -6.02 -12.25 3.61
CA ALA A 752 -6.52 -13.62 3.84
C ALA A 752 -6.15 -14.65 2.76
N ASP A 753 -5.12 -14.39 1.96
CA ASP A 753 -4.68 -15.31 0.90
C ASP A 753 -5.78 -15.69 -0.12
N ASP A 754 -6.74 -14.76 -0.31
CA ASP A 754 -7.92 -14.99 -1.15
C ASP A 754 -7.76 -14.39 -2.55
N LEU A 755 -7.42 -15.25 -3.51
CA LEU A 755 -7.34 -14.89 -4.93
C LEU A 755 -8.70 -14.39 -5.49
N GLY A 756 -9.82 -14.74 -4.86
CA GLY A 756 -11.18 -14.31 -5.23
C GLY A 756 -11.38 -12.80 -5.16
N LYS A 757 -10.54 -12.08 -4.43
CA LYS A 757 -10.56 -10.59 -4.34
C LYS A 757 -9.96 -9.90 -5.58
N LEU A 758 -9.16 -10.61 -6.36
CA LEU A 758 -8.47 -10.03 -7.51
C LEU A 758 -9.40 -9.49 -8.62
N PRO A 759 -10.49 -10.19 -9.03
CA PRO A 759 -11.43 -9.62 -9.99
C PRO A 759 -12.07 -8.32 -9.48
N PHE A 760 -12.36 -8.24 -8.16
CA PHE A 760 -12.87 -7.01 -7.54
C PHE A 760 -11.85 -5.87 -7.64
N ALA A 761 -10.59 -6.12 -7.30
CA ALA A 761 -9.51 -5.13 -7.36
C ALA A 761 -9.35 -4.56 -8.77
N VAL A 762 -9.27 -5.43 -9.78
CA VAL A 762 -9.16 -5.02 -11.21
C VAL A 762 -10.41 -4.26 -11.66
N GLY A 763 -11.59 -4.74 -11.32
CA GLY A 763 -12.86 -4.09 -11.68
C GLY A 763 -13.02 -2.71 -11.05
N LEU A 764 -12.73 -2.57 -9.76
CA LEU A 764 -12.71 -1.30 -9.04
C LEU A 764 -11.73 -0.30 -9.67
N SER A 765 -10.53 -0.75 -9.98
CA SER A 765 -9.50 0.09 -10.60
C SER A 765 -9.91 0.56 -12.01
N ARG A 766 -10.58 -0.27 -12.79
CA ARG A 766 -11.16 0.12 -14.09
C ARG A 766 -12.28 1.13 -13.93
N ALA A 767 -13.15 0.94 -12.93
CA ALA A 767 -14.21 1.90 -12.61
C ALA A 767 -13.61 3.25 -12.14
N SER A 768 -12.58 3.22 -11.29
CA SER A 768 -11.84 4.41 -10.86
C SER A 768 -11.28 5.17 -12.05
N ARG A 769 -10.59 4.49 -12.95
CA ARG A 769 -10.04 5.09 -14.17
C ARG A 769 -11.11 5.69 -15.09
N MET A 770 -12.27 5.04 -15.21
CA MET A 770 -13.41 5.57 -15.97
C MET A 770 -13.94 6.86 -15.35
N ILE A 771 -14.12 6.89 -14.02
CA ILE A 771 -14.59 8.07 -13.28
C ILE A 771 -13.58 9.22 -13.40
N ILE A 772 -12.28 8.95 -13.28
CA ILE A 772 -11.23 9.96 -13.50
C ILE A 772 -11.36 10.59 -14.89
N LYS A 773 -11.54 9.78 -15.94
CA LYS A 773 -11.74 10.28 -17.31
C LYS A 773 -13.02 11.10 -17.45
N GLN A 774 -14.12 10.66 -16.82
CA GLN A 774 -15.37 11.42 -16.81
C GLN A 774 -15.20 12.76 -16.12
N ASN A 775 -14.58 12.77 -14.94
CA ASN A 775 -14.32 13.98 -14.17
C ASN A 775 -13.44 14.97 -14.94
N LEU A 776 -12.39 14.47 -15.59
CA LEU A 776 -11.51 15.26 -16.45
C LEU A 776 -12.28 15.87 -17.63
N ALA A 777 -13.13 15.09 -18.31
CA ALA A 777 -13.93 15.56 -19.43
C ALA A 777 -14.97 16.61 -19.00
N ILE A 778 -15.64 16.41 -17.85
CA ILE A 778 -16.61 17.37 -17.29
C ILE A 778 -15.88 18.67 -16.94
N SER A 779 -14.78 18.60 -16.19
CA SER A 779 -14.04 19.79 -15.75
C SER A 779 -13.53 20.62 -16.93
N LEU A 780 -12.80 19.98 -17.86
CA LEU A 780 -12.27 20.69 -19.04
C LEU A 780 -13.37 21.18 -19.99
N GLY A 781 -14.46 20.41 -20.12
CA GLY A 781 -15.62 20.80 -20.94
C GLY A 781 -16.33 22.05 -20.40
N VAL A 782 -16.55 22.09 -19.07
CA VAL A 782 -17.17 23.24 -18.40
C VAL A 782 -16.25 24.47 -18.48
N ILE A 783 -14.95 24.31 -18.20
CA ILE A 783 -13.97 25.40 -18.31
C ILE A 783 -13.97 25.98 -19.74
N ALA A 784 -13.86 25.14 -20.75
CA ALA A 784 -13.86 25.59 -22.16
C ALA A 784 -15.16 26.33 -22.54
N LEU A 785 -16.31 25.78 -22.13
CA LEU A 785 -17.62 26.43 -22.39
C LEU A 785 -17.73 27.78 -21.69
N LEU A 786 -17.34 27.84 -20.40
CA LEU A 786 -17.40 29.08 -19.64
C LEU A 786 -16.42 30.15 -20.17
N ILE A 787 -15.23 29.78 -20.60
CA ILE A 787 -14.29 30.73 -21.21
C ILE A 787 -14.91 31.35 -22.47
N VAL A 788 -15.47 30.53 -23.36
CA VAL A 788 -16.10 31.03 -24.62
C VAL A 788 -17.29 31.95 -24.30
N THR A 789 -18.17 31.53 -23.40
CA THR A 789 -19.37 32.32 -23.05
C THR A 789 -19.05 33.56 -22.24
N SER A 790 -17.97 33.56 -21.45
CA SER A 790 -17.51 34.72 -20.69
C SER A 790 -16.92 35.81 -21.63
N VAL A 791 -16.03 35.42 -22.53
CA VAL A 791 -15.40 36.36 -23.49
C VAL A 791 -16.46 36.93 -24.42
N SER A 792 -17.43 36.15 -24.88
CA SER A 792 -18.52 36.62 -25.74
C SER A 792 -19.57 37.47 -25.00
N GLY A 793 -19.55 37.54 -23.66
CA GLY A 793 -20.53 38.29 -22.87
C GLY A 793 -21.92 37.65 -22.81
N LEU A 794 -22.04 36.35 -23.15
CA LEU A 794 -23.33 35.65 -23.17
C LEU A 794 -23.80 35.23 -21.77
N VAL A 795 -22.90 35.16 -20.77
CA VAL A 795 -23.18 34.67 -19.42
C VAL A 795 -22.87 35.76 -18.40
N GLN A 796 -23.70 35.91 -17.40
CA GLN A 796 -23.48 36.74 -16.22
C GLN A 796 -22.65 36.03 -15.16
N LEU A 797 -22.00 36.74 -14.25
CA LEU A 797 -21.13 36.20 -13.22
C LEU A 797 -21.83 35.15 -12.35
N SER A 798 -23.07 35.43 -11.93
CA SER A 798 -23.85 34.50 -11.10
C SER A 798 -24.06 33.12 -11.75
N TRP A 799 -24.36 33.08 -13.04
CA TRP A 799 -24.54 31.81 -13.77
C TRP A 799 -23.20 31.10 -14.04
N ALA A 800 -22.14 31.87 -14.28
CA ALA A 800 -20.79 31.30 -14.42
C ALA A 800 -20.36 30.61 -13.12
N VAL A 801 -20.60 31.26 -11.98
CA VAL A 801 -20.31 30.70 -10.65
C VAL A 801 -21.12 29.43 -10.40
N VAL A 802 -22.43 29.43 -10.67
CA VAL A 802 -23.28 28.24 -10.49
C VAL A 802 -22.79 27.07 -11.36
N ALA A 803 -22.46 27.30 -12.61
CA ALA A 803 -21.98 26.27 -13.51
C ALA A 803 -20.59 25.75 -13.08
N HIS A 804 -19.72 26.66 -12.66
CA HIS A 804 -18.38 26.32 -12.17
C HIS A 804 -18.43 25.45 -10.90
N GLU A 805 -19.06 25.96 -9.83
CA GLU A 805 -19.17 25.24 -8.56
C GLU A 805 -20.07 24.00 -8.67
N GLY A 806 -21.12 24.08 -9.48
CA GLY A 806 -21.94 22.92 -9.79
C GLY A 806 -21.15 21.78 -10.44
N SER A 807 -20.18 22.12 -11.31
CA SER A 807 -19.30 21.11 -11.90
C SER A 807 -18.37 20.46 -10.86
N THR A 808 -17.87 21.22 -9.90
CA THR A 808 -17.04 20.74 -8.79
C THR A 808 -17.80 19.76 -7.92
N ILE A 809 -19.01 20.11 -7.51
CA ILE A 809 -19.88 19.23 -6.74
C ILE A 809 -20.22 17.94 -7.53
N LEU A 810 -20.52 18.06 -8.82
CA LEU A 810 -20.82 16.90 -9.68
C LEU A 810 -19.62 15.93 -9.75
N VAL A 811 -18.40 16.45 -9.94
CA VAL A 811 -17.16 15.69 -10.01
C VAL A 811 -16.90 14.95 -8.68
N VAL A 812 -17.11 15.62 -7.54
CA VAL A 812 -16.96 15.01 -6.21
C VAL A 812 -17.99 13.90 -5.98
N ILE A 813 -19.26 14.14 -6.29
CA ILE A 813 -20.31 13.11 -6.17
C ILE A 813 -20.00 11.92 -7.08
N ASN A 814 -19.51 12.16 -8.29
CA ASN A 814 -19.11 11.09 -9.21
C ASN A 814 -17.95 10.26 -8.64
N ALA A 815 -16.96 10.90 -7.99
CA ALA A 815 -15.85 10.21 -7.32
C ALA A 815 -16.34 9.32 -6.17
N LEU A 816 -17.25 9.82 -5.31
CA LEU A 816 -17.81 9.09 -4.17
C LEU A 816 -18.64 7.86 -4.56
N ARG A 817 -19.06 7.73 -5.81
CA ARG A 817 -19.73 6.51 -6.33
C ARG A 817 -18.87 5.26 -6.15
N LEU A 818 -17.53 5.41 -6.14
CA LEU A 818 -16.61 4.29 -5.92
C LEU A 818 -16.77 3.65 -4.53
N LEU A 819 -17.15 4.39 -3.50
CA LEU A 819 -17.38 3.83 -2.16
C LEU A 819 -18.55 2.81 -2.11
N ARG A 820 -19.37 2.75 -3.17
CA ARG A 820 -20.46 1.78 -3.33
C ARG A 820 -20.21 0.78 -4.45
N TYR A 821 -18.97 0.73 -4.95
CA TYR A 821 -18.66 -0.21 -6.03
C TYR A 821 -18.76 -1.66 -5.53
N GLN A 822 -19.48 -2.48 -6.30
CA GLN A 822 -19.60 -3.92 -6.13
C GLN A 822 -19.44 -4.59 -7.49
N ILE A 823 -18.85 -5.78 -7.53
CA ILE A 823 -18.87 -6.57 -8.77
C ILE A 823 -20.33 -7.01 -9.00
N ARG A 824 -20.86 -6.69 -10.16
CA ARG A 824 -22.06 -7.36 -10.65
C ARG A 824 -21.68 -8.79 -11.04
N ASN A 825 -22.25 -9.77 -10.31
CA ASN A 825 -22.10 -11.20 -10.63
C ASN A 825 -22.66 -11.52 -12.02
#